data_1ff859c32f395b607191305cdee90423
#
_entry.id   1ff859c32f395b607191305cdee90423
#
_cell.length_a   1.000
_cell.length_b   1.000
_cell.length_c   1.000
_cell.angle_alpha   90.00
_cell.angle_beta   90.00
_cell.angle_gamma   90.00
#
_symmetry.space_group_name_H-M   'P 1'
#
loop_
_entity.id
_entity.type
_entity.pdbx_description
1 polymer ?
#
loop_
_entity_poly.entity_id
_entity_poly.type
_entity_poly.pdbx_seq_one_letter_code
_entity_poly.pdbx_strand_id
1 'polypeptide(L)'
;MTTKKKVYLASFIAPMLIMFVAWAIDGFFPFGTKSLMAVDFNAQYIGLYAYFKHLFLNGDWSSFFYSFSKSIGGGMLGIWGFNLLSPFNLLFLLTSEENFQWVVPIVIALRYGAMGLTMAHFLVKRYDGLKNKAYLVPIVATIYALNGFNVSYQMNPIFYDGMIMLPLVLIGVEQVLDNKSPRGYIGMLALSLFVQFYMGYMTCIFVVIYALFYIIRSENLRNKKVILTRMGKLAAASILAVGIVSAVLLPILISLVSTKGGLQSTLRFDWKLQINPFEILAKLFLGAFDNTSWPAGPNLPNIYVASFGLLGTLYYFISSKISKWSKIAASFVLVVFLISCAHEFTSKLWHMGQNPAGFFYRFSWIIAFFLVYLAYLSLREVEKFTKREASFLLISGAVIFSIVQLQQHSFLTVWQRLATILIFVVLLVVLFYPKVKHSWMIIAALTVVELTANAALVQSRVGYTDAYKYHDAVLQLKEAINPIRPDHSDFYRINKSFNLSKNDPFMVDYPGLSVFSSNLENSTRDLFDRLGNNGINATTYYQGTPFQDALFSVKYLVTPKPVLKEDYPDTSKLYVFGNMVTRKDITTKAPVYEAARTKTFETGLILPIAYGVNDATVNVKLENHQPIQNQNKIVQAMGATSENYLAVLGANEMKLDNMEVVDPSKPETYKRIDSSKPGTITYHLVPQSAEDYWVAIPQILSHTDKNKIHVMLNGKNYEFQDKFQQMQFIQIAHNSVGQPTDLTIEIDSDNEYNLSGLRLARSNAALANRIIQERQLQGIKLTHWDNRSFKGTVNITDDSTWMMTSIPYEKGWTVKVDGKVVETAKVWDSLLAYKITPGEHTIEISYLPAGFVAGFLISILSTSLYGFAIYKKWI
;
A
#
# COMPACT_ATOMS: atom_id res chain seq x y z
N MET A 1 -6.31 42.18 12.43
CA MET A 1 -6.66 40.98 11.62
C MET A 1 -8.20 40.87 11.59
N THR A 2 -8.82 40.77 10.41
CA THR A 2 -10.29 40.66 10.28
C THR A 2 -10.78 39.34 10.88
N THR A 3 -12.07 39.28 11.32
CA THR A 3 -12.68 38.05 11.86
C THR A 3 -12.50 36.89 10.91
N LYS A 4 -12.65 37.10 9.61
CA LYS A 4 -12.42 36.08 8.57
C LYS A 4 -11.00 35.51 8.63
N LYS A 5 -9.99 36.36 8.68
CA LYS A 5 -8.58 35.90 8.75
C LYS A 5 -8.31 35.12 10.04
N LYS A 6 -8.89 35.54 11.19
CA LYS A 6 -8.76 34.83 12.47
C LYS A 6 -9.37 33.42 12.41
N VAL A 7 -10.58 33.29 11.83
CA VAL A 7 -11.27 32.01 11.68
C VAL A 7 -10.48 31.03 10.81
N TYR A 8 -10.02 31.47 9.62
CA TYR A 8 -9.22 30.60 8.75
C TYR A 8 -7.89 30.20 9.39
N LEU A 9 -7.21 31.15 10.04
CA LEU A 9 -5.94 30.87 10.71
C LEU A 9 -6.12 29.89 11.86
N ALA A 10 -7.15 30.08 12.69
CA ALA A 10 -7.47 29.15 13.79
C ALA A 10 -7.81 27.76 13.26
N SER A 11 -8.60 27.65 12.18
CA SER A 11 -8.97 26.38 11.56
C SER A 11 -7.78 25.63 10.94
N PHE A 12 -6.75 26.36 10.51
CA PHE A 12 -5.52 25.78 10.00
C PHE A 12 -4.54 25.37 11.12
N ILE A 13 -4.33 26.25 12.10
CA ILE A 13 -3.30 26.05 13.13
C ILE A 13 -3.77 25.09 14.22
N ALA A 14 -5.03 25.14 14.65
CA ALA A 14 -5.51 24.35 15.80
C ALA A 14 -5.30 22.83 15.62
N PRO A 15 -5.68 22.20 14.49
CA PRO A 15 -5.45 20.76 14.33
C PRO A 15 -3.95 20.42 14.30
N MET A 16 -3.11 21.30 13.76
CA MET A 16 -1.65 21.09 13.76
C MET A 16 -1.09 21.09 15.19
N LEU A 17 -1.45 22.11 15.99
CA LEU A 17 -0.96 22.23 17.38
C LEU A 17 -1.44 21.06 18.23
N ILE A 18 -2.70 20.63 18.10
CA ILE A 18 -3.23 19.47 18.82
C ILE A 18 -2.41 18.23 18.52
N MET A 19 -2.07 18.00 17.25
CA MET A 19 -1.27 16.85 16.85
C MET A 19 0.16 16.94 17.37
N PHE A 20 0.80 18.10 17.33
CA PHE A 20 2.14 18.28 17.92
C PHE A 20 2.14 18.00 19.43
N VAL A 21 1.10 18.42 20.16
CA VAL A 21 0.96 18.11 21.58
C VAL A 21 0.76 16.60 21.80
N ALA A 22 -0.09 15.94 21.00
CA ALA A 22 -0.28 14.50 21.08
C ALA A 22 1.02 13.72 20.77
N TRP A 23 1.77 14.13 19.76
CA TRP A 23 3.08 13.54 19.44
C TRP A 23 4.10 13.75 20.54
N ALA A 24 4.11 14.92 21.19
CA ALA A 24 4.98 15.18 22.32
C ALA A 24 4.64 14.29 23.54
N ILE A 25 3.35 14.09 23.82
CA ILE A 25 2.89 13.20 24.90
C ILE A 25 3.36 11.76 24.66
N ASP A 26 3.26 11.28 23.43
CA ASP A 26 3.60 9.88 23.07
C ASP A 26 5.09 9.66 22.78
N GLY A 27 5.92 10.69 22.81
CA GLY A 27 7.36 10.63 22.57
C GLY A 27 7.72 10.40 21.11
N PHE A 28 6.97 11.01 20.18
CA PHE A 28 7.34 11.01 18.77
C PHE A 28 8.46 12.03 18.50
N PHE A 29 9.27 11.70 17.48
CA PHE A 29 10.31 12.59 16.98
C PHE A 29 9.70 13.91 16.46
N PRO A 30 10.26 15.08 16.78
CA PRO A 30 11.53 15.35 17.48
C PRO A 30 11.44 15.40 19.03
N PHE A 31 10.28 15.15 19.63
CA PHE A 31 10.07 15.21 21.09
C PHE A 31 10.55 13.94 21.81
N GLY A 32 10.77 12.85 21.07
CA GLY A 32 11.27 11.57 21.54
C GLY A 32 11.89 10.78 20.39
N THR A 33 11.96 9.45 20.52
CA THR A 33 12.64 8.58 19.56
C THR A 33 11.69 7.86 18.58
N LYS A 34 10.38 7.86 18.83
CA LYS A 34 9.41 7.17 17.96
C LYS A 34 9.25 7.89 16.64
N SER A 35 9.40 7.18 15.54
CA SER A 35 9.15 7.72 14.20
C SER A 35 7.67 7.62 13.82
N LEU A 36 7.12 8.65 13.16
CA LEU A 36 5.79 8.58 12.54
C LEU A 36 5.73 7.63 11.33
N MET A 37 6.88 7.16 10.84
CA MET A 37 7.00 6.19 9.77
C MET A 37 6.74 4.79 10.33
N ALA A 38 5.49 4.36 10.30
CA ALA A 38 5.06 3.06 10.81
C ALA A 38 4.19 2.35 9.79
N VAL A 39 4.08 1.03 9.89
CA VAL A 39 3.24 0.16 9.06
C VAL A 39 3.47 0.44 7.57
N ASP A 40 2.44 0.80 6.79
CA ASP A 40 2.56 1.07 5.35
C ASP A 40 3.45 2.28 5.04
N PHE A 41 3.55 3.26 5.95
CA PHE A 41 4.44 4.40 5.72
C PHE A 41 5.89 3.95 5.61
N ASN A 42 6.36 3.13 6.54
CA ASN A 42 7.72 2.58 6.51
C ASN A 42 7.86 1.49 5.44
N ALA A 43 6.87 0.59 5.34
CA ALA A 43 6.96 -0.55 4.44
C ALA A 43 6.81 -0.18 2.95
N GLN A 44 6.09 0.93 2.63
CA GLN A 44 5.73 1.26 1.26
C GLN A 44 6.07 2.70 0.87
N TYR A 45 5.55 3.72 1.60
CA TYR A 45 5.50 5.08 1.07
C TYR A 45 6.83 5.81 1.14
N ILE A 46 7.63 5.58 2.17
CA ILE A 46 8.86 6.34 2.36
C ILE A 46 9.87 6.11 1.21
N GLY A 47 9.98 4.86 0.72
CA GLY A 47 10.78 4.54 -0.46
C GLY A 47 10.25 5.23 -1.72
N LEU A 48 8.92 5.31 -1.88
CA LEU A 48 8.31 6.01 -3.02
C LEU A 48 8.54 7.53 -2.97
N TYR A 49 8.59 8.15 -1.77
CA TYR A 49 8.95 9.56 -1.65
C TYR A 49 10.43 9.83 -1.95
N ALA A 50 11.31 8.88 -1.63
CA ALA A 50 12.71 8.93 -2.06
C ALA A 50 12.80 8.86 -3.59
N TYR A 51 12.09 7.93 -4.21
CA TYR A 51 12.01 7.82 -5.68
C TYR A 51 11.47 9.08 -6.35
N PHE A 52 10.40 9.67 -5.79
CA PHE A 52 9.88 10.97 -6.24
C PHE A 52 10.97 12.04 -6.25
N LYS A 53 11.76 12.12 -5.17
CA LYS A 53 12.86 13.05 -5.05
C LYS A 53 13.96 12.78 -6.09
N HIS A 54 14.37 11.52 -6.28
CA HIS A 54 15.40 11.15 -7.25
C HIS A 54 15.00 11.57 -8.67
N LEU A 55 13.76 11.31 -9.08
CA LEU A 55 13.25 11.72 -10.38
C LEU A 55 13.35 13.24 -10.60
N PHE A 56 12.92 14.03 -9.61
CA PHE A 56 12.95 15.50 -9.74
C PHE A 56 14.36 16.08 -9.69
N LEU A 57 15.25 15.57 -8.82
CA LEU A 57 16.60 16.13 -8.67
C LEU A 57 17.56 15.66 -9.75
N ASN A 58 17.44 14.42 -10.22
CA ASN A 58 18.29 13.86 -11.26
C ASN A 58 17.78 14.17 -12.68
N GLY A 59 16.52 14.61 -12.79
CA GLY A 59 15.90 14.91 -14.10
C GLY A 59 15.65 13.65 -14.94
N ASP A 60 15.63 12.46 -14.34
CA ASP A 60 15.37 11.20 -15.04
C ASP A 60 13.86 10.98 -15.27
N TRP A 61 13.32 11.69 -16.25
CA TRP A 61 11.91 11.59 -16.64
C TRP A 61 11.53 10.27 -17.31
N SER A 62 12.51 9.43 -17.66
CA SER A 62 12.23 8.06 -18.13
C SER A 62 11.54 7.24 -17.02
N SER A 63 11.98 7.43 -15.79
CA SER A 63 11.45 6.83 -14.57
C SER A 63 10.00 7.20 -14.25
N PHE A 64 9.44 8.24 -14.87
CA PHE A 64 8.03 8.61 -14.66
C PHE A 64 7.06 7.55 -15.20
N PHE A 65 7.39 6.88 -16.31
CA PHE A 65 6.51 5.91 -16.94
C PHE A 65 6.80 4.47 -16.53
N TYR A 66 8.08 4.12 -16.35
CA TYR A 66 8.53 2.76 -16.04
C TYR A 66 9.73 2.79 -15.10
N SER A 67 9.91 1.77 -14.27
CA SER A 67 11.08 1.68 -13.39
C SER A 67 11.52 0.26 -13.13
N PHE A 68 12.83 0.03 -13.19
CA PHE A 68 13.49 -1.21 -12.76
C PHE A 68 13.75 -1.26 -11.24
N SER A 69 13.47 -0.19 -10.51
CA SER A 69 13.35 -0.21 -9.04
C SER A 69 12.05 -0.86 -8.56
N LYS A 70 11.10 -1.14 -9.47
CA LYS A 70 9.85 -1.84 -9.19
C LYS A 70 9.97 -3.32 -9.50
N SER A 71 10.44 -4.13 -8.54
CA SER A 71 10.72 -5.55 -8.77
C SER A 71 11.71 -5.75 -9.94
N ILE A 72 11.41 -6.66 -10.88
CA ILE A 72 12.20 -6.84 -12.11
C ILE A 72 11.86 -5.82 -13.21
N GLY A 73 11.01 -4.85 -12.90
CA GLY A 73 10.52 -3.76 -13.75
C GLY A 73 9.00 -3.67 -13.71
N GLY A 74 8.46 -2.47 -13.95
CA GLY A 74 7.00 -2.27 -14.04
C GLY A 74 6.56 -0.84 -14.27
N GLY A 75 5.34 -0.69 -14.80
CA GLY A 75 4.71 0.60 -15.06
C GLY A 75 4.48 1.42 -13.79
N MET A 76 4.78 2.72 -13.85
CA MET A 76 4.79 3.61 -12.68
C MET A 76 3.54 4.48 -12.53
N LEU A 77 2.72 4.67 -13.58
CA LEU A 77 1.58 5.61 -13.52
C LEU A 77 0.57 5.26 -12.42
N GLY A 78 0.35 3.96 -12.15
CA GLY A 78 -0.49 3.53 -11.03
C GLY A 78 0.06 3.99 -9.67
N ILE A 79 1.38 3.93 -9.48
CA ILE A 79 2.05 4.42 -8.27
C ILE A 79 1.96 5.94 -8.18
N TRP A 80 2.17 6.66 -9.28
CA TRP A 80 2.03 8.12 -9.31
C TRP A 80 0.63 8.55 -8.90
N GLY A 81 -0.41 8.04 -9.53
CA GLY A 81 -1.78 8.44 -9.26
C GLY A 81 -2.31 8.00 -7.89
N PHE A 82 -1.69 6.99 -7.26
CA PHE A 82 -2.09 6.52 -5.94
C PHE A 82 -1.28 7.16 -4.80
N ASN A 83 0.01 7.52 -5.02
CA ASN A 83 0.92 7.89 -3.93
C ASN A 83 1.62 9.24 -4.11
N LEU A 84 1.92 9.67 -5.34
CA LEU A 84 3.00 10.65 -5.55
C LEU A 84 2.56 12.02 -6.09
N LEU A 85 1.35 12.16 -6.64
CA LEU A 85 0.89 13.41 -7.25
C LEU A 85 0.43 14.50 -6.26
N SER A 86 0.55 14.24 -4.95
CA SER A 86 0.22 15.23 -3.92
C SER A 86 1.24 16.36 -3.88
N PRO A 87 0.80 17.64 -3.87
CA PRO A 87 1.72 18.79 -3.80
C PRO A 87 2.51 18.83 -2.48
N PHE A 88 2.03 18.20 -1.42
CA PHE A 88 2.76 18.10 -0.15
C PHE A 88 4.04 17.27 -0.26
N ASN A 89 4.14 16.40 -1.26
CA ASN A 89 5.32 15.59 -1.49
C ASN A 89 6.53 16.43 -1.95
N LEU A 90 6.32 17.63 -2.49
CA LEU A 90 7.40 18.55 -2.84
C LEU A 90 8.29 18.91 -1.63
N LEU A 91 7.79 18.78 -0.40
CA LEU A 91 8.58 19.03 0.81
C LEU A 91 9.70 18.00 1.02
N PHE A 92 9.57 16.79 0.48
CA PHE A 92 10.63 15.78 0.51
C PHE A 92 11.85 16.15 -0.35
N LEU A 93 11.71 17.09 -1.29
CA LEU A 93 12.84 17.60 -2.06
C LEU A 93 13.82 18.44 -1.22
N LEU A 94 13.38 18.93 -0.06
CA LEU A 94 14.13 19.86 0.79
C LEU A 94 15.16 19.21 1.70
N THR A 95 15.19 17.88 1.80
CA THR A 95 16.09 17.15 2.69
C THR A 95 16.56 15.85 2.06
N SER A 96 17.64 15.27 2.57
CA SER A 96 18.13 13.96 2.16
C SER A 96 17.26 12.83 2.73
N GLU A 97 17.30 11.65 2.08
CA GLU A 97 16.40 10.52 2.39
C GLU A 97 16.59 10.00 3.82
N GLU A 98 17.82 9.98 4.33
CA GLU A 98 18.14 9.59 5.71
C GLU A 98 17.58 10.57 6.75
N ASN A 99 17.19 11.76 6.33
CA ASN A 99 16.62 12.82 7.19
C ASN A 99 15.10 13.00 7.03
N PHE A 100 14.40 12.12 6.35
CA PHE A 100 12.96 12.21 6.16
C PHE A 100 12.15 12.22 7.46
N GLN A 101 12.69 11.72 8.57
CA GLN A 101 12.07 11.82 9.89
C GLN A 101 11.80 13.27 10.33
N TRP A 102 12.50 14.28 9.79
CA TRP A 102 12.23 15.69 10.06
C TRP A 102 11.09 16.26 9.24
N VAL A 103 10.94 15.80 7.99
CA VAL A 103 9.93 16.31 7.05
C VAL A 103 8.57 15.67 7.27
N VAL A 104 8.54 14.40 7.64
CA VAL A 104 7.30 13.63 7.80
C VAL A 104 6.32 14.27 8.78
N PRO A 105 6.71 14.67 10.01
CA PRO A 105 5.80 15.35 10.93
C PRO A 105 5.24 16.66 10.35
N ILE A 106 6.07 17.43 9.64
CA ILE A 106 5.68 18.70 9.01
C ILE A 106 4.63 18.45 7.92
N VAL A 107 4.88 17.50 7.02
CA VAL A 107 3.96 17.12 5.94
C VAL A 107 2.60 16.66 6.47
N ILE A 108 2.60 15.83 7.51
CA ILE A 108 1.37 15.34 8.13
C ILE A 108 0.63 16.49 8.83
N ALA A 109 1.32 17.32 9.59
CA ALA A 109 0.72 18.47 10.27
C ALA A 109 0.08 19.46 9.28
N LEU A 110 0.79 19.79 8.18
CA LEU A 110 0.28 20.67 7.14
C LEU A 110 -0.99 20.11 6.48
N ARG A 111 -1.06 18.81 6.28
CA ARG A 111 -2.28 18.16 5.75
C ARG A 111 -3.45 18.25 6.73
N TYR A 112 -3.23 18.07 8.04
CA TYR A 112 -4.27 18.33 9.05
C TYR A 112 -4.73 19.80 9.03
N GLY A 113 -3.80 20.73 8.95
CA GLY A 113 -4.13 22.15 8.80
C GLY A 113 -4.94 22.44 7.54
N ALA A 114 -4.56 21.85 6.41
CA ALA A 114 -5.28 22.01 5.13
C ALA A 114 -6.71 21.44 5.18
N MET A 115 -6.93 20.29 5.85
CA MET A 115 -8.28 19.75 6.07
C MET A 115 -9.15 20.73 6.86
N GLY A 116 -8.61 21.28 7.96
CA GLY A 116 -9.30 22.30 8.76
C GLY A 116 -9.62 23.56 7.95
N LEU A 117 -8.67 24.03 7.14
CA LEU A 117 -8.82 25.22 6.29
C LEU A 117 -9.90 25.02 5.22
N THR A 118 -9.91 23.88 4.52
CA THR A 118 -10.90 23.63 3.44
C THR A 118 -12.30 23.42 4.00
N MET A 119 -12.43 22.76 5.14
CA MET A 119 -13.71 22.64 5.85
C MET A 119 -14.21 24.02 6.31
N ALA A 120 -13.36 24.85 6.89
CA ALA A 120 -13.72 26.22 7.26
C ALA A 120 -14.16 27.04 6.02
N HIS A 121 -13.47 26.87 4.89
CA HIS A 121 -13.84 27.54 3.65
C HIS A 121 -15.23 27.13 3.16
N PHE A 122 -15.53 25.82 3.20
CA PHE A 122 -16.86 25.30 2.87
C PHE A 122 -17.96 25.93 3.74
N LEU A 123 -17.77 25.92 5.06
CA LEU A 123 -18.75 26.46 6.01
C LEU A 123 -18.94 27.97 5.87
N VAL A 124 -17.87 28.73 5.68
CA VAL A 124 -17.93 30.17 5.48
C VAL A 124 -18.60 30.54 4.16
N LYS A 125 -18.26 29.84 3.07
CA LYS A 125 -18.71 30.20 1.72
C LYS A 125 -20.17 29.78 1.45
N ARG A 126 -20.60 28.69 2.03
CA ARG A 126 -21.92 28.11 1.76
C ARG A 126 -22.96 28.36 2.86
N TYR A 127 -22.51 28.58 4.09
CA TYR A 127 -23.37 28.63 5.25
C TYR A 127 -23.18 29.88 6.10
N ASP A 128 -22.64 30.96 5.54
CA ASP A 128 -22.46 32.26 6.22
C ASP A 128 -21.75 32.14 7.58
N GLY A 129 -20.77 31.25 7.69
CA GLY A 129 -20.13 30.88 8.96
C GLY A 129 -19.49 32.01 9.75
N LEU A 130 -19.44 33.22 9.21
CA LEU A 130 -18.94 34.42 9.88
C LEU A 130 -20.03 35.30 10.52
N LYS A 131 -21.32 35.12 10.15
CA LYS A 131 -22.39 36.02 10.61
C LYS A 131 -22.75 35.81 12.07
N ASN A 132 -22.99 34.57 12.46
CA ASN A 132 -23.36 34.23 13.82
C ASN A 132 -22.43 33.12 14.32
N LYS A 133 -21.94 33.27 15.58
CA LYS A 133 -21.06 32.23 16.18
C LYS A 133 -19.84 31.84 15.33
N ALA A 134 -19.10 32.81 14.82
CA ALA A 134 -17.91 32.59 13.98
C ALA A 134 -16.89 31.65 14.64
N TYR A 135 -16.88 31.55 16.00
CA TYR A 135 -16.05 30.62 16.76
C TYR A 135 -16.38 29.14 16.53
N LEU A 136 -17.61 28.83 16.07
CA LEU A 136 -18.02 27.46 15.81
C LEU A 136 -17.29 26.86 14.59
N VAL A 137 -16.95 27.72 13.63
CA VAL A 137 -16.25 27.26 12.39
C VAL A 137 -14.91 26.60 12.70
N PRO A 138 -13.96 27.21 13.46
CA PRO A 138 -12.70 26.55 13.77
C PRO A 138 -12.85 25.32 14.66
N ILE A 139 -13.81 25.27 15.58
CA ILE A 139 -14.09 24.09 16.40
C ILE A 139 -14.50 22.91 15.50
N VAL A 140 -15.52 23.11 14.65
CA VAL A 140 -16.03 22.08 13.74
C VAL A 140 -14.99 21.66 12.69
N ALA A 141 -14.22 22.63 12.16
CA ALA A 141 -13.15 22.36 11.22
C ALA A 141 -12.01 21.52 11.84
N THR A 142 -11.70 21.77 13.12
CA THR A 142 -10.70 20.98 13.86
C THR A 142 -11.21 19.55 14.13
N ILE A 143 -12.48 19.38 14.50
CA ILE A 143 -13.10 18.05 14.65
C ILE A 143 -13.07 17.29 13.31
N TYR A 144 -13.34 17.97 12.19
CA TYR A 144 -13.23 17.37 10.87
C TYR A 144 -11.80 16.91 10.57
N ALA A 145 -10.83 17.77 10.81
CA ALA A 145 -9.42 17.44 10.55
C ALA A 145 -8.92 16.29 11.43
N LEU A 146 -9.37 16.20 12.70
CA LEU A 146 -8.90 15.22 13.69
C LEU A 146 -9.97 14.17 14.03
N ASN A 147 -10.84 13.83 13.08
CA ASN A 147 -11.81 12.75 13.26
C ASN A 147 -11.11 11.38 13.40
N GLY A 148 -11.87 10.38 13.83
CA GLY A 148 -11.34 9.04 14.12
C GLY A 148 -10.61 8.40 12.95
N PHE A 149 -11.08 8.58 11.70
CA PHE A 149 -10.39 8.06 10.53
C PHE A 149 -9.02 8.72 10.36
N ASN A 150 -8.97 10.05 10.34
CA ASN A 150 -7.75 10.78 10.06
C ASN A 150 -6.64 10.47 11.08
N VAL A 151 -7.00 10.39 12.36
CA VAL A 151 -6.03 10.08 13.43
C VAL A 151 -5.57 8.62 13.35
N SER A 152 -6.49 7.67 13.11
CA SER A 152 -6.16 6.24 13.01
C SER A 152 -5.34 5.89 11.77
N TYR A 153 -5.47 6.65 10.68
CA TYR A 153 -4.79 6.40 9.41
C TYR A 153 -3.58 7.32 9.16
N GLN A 154 -2.98 7.88 10.21
CA GLN A 154 -1.81 8.76 10.11
C GLN A 154 -0.63 8.13 9.37
N MET A 155 -0.45 6.80 9.44
CA MET A 155 0.56 6.06 8.70
C MET A 155 0.21 5.83 7.21
N ASN A 156 -0.97 6.29 6.77
CA ASN A 156 -1.41 6.28 5.38
C ASN A 156 -1.72 7.70 4.88
N PRO A 157 -0.75 8.65 4.92
CA PRO A 157 -0.99 10.05 4.62
C PRO A 157 -1.43 10.29 3.18
N ILE A 158 -1.27 9.31 2.31
CA ILE A 158 -1.74 9.32 0.92
C ILE A 158 -3.27 9.51 0.80
N PHE A 159 -4.04 9.14 1.84
CA PHE A 159 -5.49 9.33 1.83
C PHE A 159 -5.92 10.77 2.12
N TYR A 160 -5.07 11.57 2.75
CA TYR A 160 -5.43 12.88 3.28
C TYR A 160 -5.80 13.91 2.22
N ASP A 161 -5.25 13.78 1.02
CA ASP A 161 -5.60 14.67 -0.08
C ASP A 161 -7.09 14.57 -0.46
N GLY A 162 -7.70 13.38 -0.34
CA GLY A 162 -9.15 13.21 -0.51
C GLY A 162 -9.97 14.01 0.50
N MET A 163 -9.54 14.02 1.78
CA MET A 163 -10.20 14.79 2.84
C MET A 163 -10.04 16.29 2.62
N ILE A 164 -8.89 16.74 2.16
CA ILE A 164 -8.64 18.15 1.82
C ILE A 164 -9.55 18.60 0.67
N MET A 165 -9.72 17.75 -0.35
CA MET A 165 -10.45 18.09 -1.56
C MET A 165 -11.99 18.01 -1.40
N LEU A 166 -12.51 17.13 -0.56
CA LEU A 166 -13.96 16.92 -0.43
C LEU A 166 -14.76 18.20 -0.15
N PRO A 167 -14.42 19.03 0.85
CA PRO A 167 -15.18 20.26 1.10
C PRO A 167 -15.19 21.20 -0.10
N LEU A 168 -14.09 21.25 -0.87
CA LEU A 168 -13.97 22.09 -2.05
C LEU A 168 -14.84 21.59 -3.21
N VAL A 169 -14.87 20.27 -3.43
CA VAL A 169 -15.74 19.63 -4.42
C VAL A 169 -17.22 19.89 -4.08
N LEU A 170 -17.61 19.77 -2.80
CA LEU A 170 -18.99 19.97 -2.37
C LEU A 170 -19.46 21.43 -2.50
N ILE A 171 -18.57 22.42 -2.33
CA ILE A 171 -18.89 23.81 -2.70
C ILE A 171 -19.37 23.87 -4.16
N GLY A 172 -18.63 23.21 -5.04
CA GLY A 172 -18.96 23.16 -6.46
C GLY A 172 -20.28 22.42 -6.74
N VAL A 173 -20.51 21.28 -6.09
CA VAL A 173 -21.78 20.51 -6.21
C VAL A 173 -22.98 21.38 -5.87
N GLU A 174 -22.97 22.05 -4.71
CA GLU A 174 -24.07 22.92 -4.30
C GLU A 174 -24.25 24.11 -5.25
N GLN A 175 -23.15 24.68 -5.79
CA GLN A 175 -23.24 25.76 -6.77
C GLN A 175 -23.91 25.29 -8.07
N VAL A 176 -23.59 24.09 -8.57
CA VAL A 176 -24.23 23.51 -9.77
C VAL A 176 -25.71 23.29 -9.52
N LEU A 177 -26.07 22.72 -8.36
CA LEU A 177 -27.48 22.47 -7.98
C LEU A 177 -28.26 23.77 -7.80
N ASP A 178 -27.63 24.84 -7.32
CA ASP A 178 -28.19 26.20 -7.22
C ASP A 178 -28.21 26.94 -8.56
N ASN A 179 -27.92 26.29 -9.68
CA ASN A 179 -27.84 26.90 -11.03
C ASN A 179 -26.72 27.93 -11.20
N LYS A 180 -25.67 27.86 -10.41
CA LYS A 180 -24.48 28.68 -10.58
C LYS A 180 -23.50 28.00 -11.51
N SER A 181 -22.40 28.72 -11.82
CA SER A 181 -21.34 28.21 -12.69
C SER A 181 -20.71 26.89 -12.15
N PRO A 182 -20.54 25.86 -13.01
CA PRO A 182 -19.88 24.61 -12.64
C PRO A 182 -18.35 24.68 -12.64
N ARG A 183 -17.73 25.82 -12.98
CA ARG A 183 -16.25 25.95 -13.09
C ARG A 183 -15.53 25.40 -11.88
N GLY A 184 -15.92 25.85 -10.68
CA GLY A 184 -15.28 25.42 -9.45
C GLY A 184 -15.40 23.91 -9.23
N TYR A 185 -16.55 23.34 -9.55
CA TYR A 185 -16.78 21.90 -9.45
C TYR A 185 -15.89 21.11 -10.40
N ILE A 186 -15.85 21.48 -11.68
CA ILE A 186 -15.03 20.80 -12.69
C ILE A 186 -13.57 20.80 -12.28
N GLY A 187 -13.04 21.98 -11.91
CA GLY A 187 -11.63 22.11 -11.51
C GLY A 187 -11.31 21.32 -10.23
N MET A 188 -12.15 21.39 -9.20
CA MET A 188 -11.86 20.72 -7.93
C MET A 188 -12.04 19.20 -8.03
N LEU A 189 -13.01 18.70 -8.81
CA LEU A 189 -13.16 17.27 -9.04
C LEU A 189 -12.01 16.73 -9.89
N ALA A 190 -11.61 17.43 -10.95
CA ALA A 190 -10.44 17.05 -11.76
C ALA A 190 -9.17 16.99 -10.89
N LEU A 191 -8.93 18.01 -10.07
CA LEU A 191 -7.79 18.03 -9.15
C LEU A 191 -7.85 16.90 -8.11
N SER A 192 -9.03 16.59 -7.56
CA SER A 192 -9.22 15.48 -6.62
C SER A 192 -8.84 14.14 -7.24
N LEU A 193 -9.30 13.89 -8.48
CA LEU A 193 -8.97 12.67 -9.23
C LEU A 193 -7.50 12.61 -9.65
N PHE A 194 -6.90 13.75 -9.96
CA PHE A 194 -5.48 13.83 -10.35
C PHE A 194 -4.56 13.52 -9.17
N VAL A 195 -4.79 14.17 -8.02
CA VAL A 195 -3.91 14.08 -6.86
C VAL A 195 -3.98 12.69 -6.22
N GLN A 196 -5.19 12.10 -6.15
CA GLN A 196 -5.41 10.79 -5.55
C GLN A 196 -6.69 10.15 -6.13
N PHE A 197 -6.55 9.39 -7.20
CA PHE A 197 -7.70 8.87 -7.95
C PHE A 197 -8.61 7.95 -7.12
N TYR A 198 -8.05 7.16 -6.17
CA TYR A 198 -8.81 6.22 -5.37
C TYR A 198 -9.75 6.91 -4.39
N MET A 199 -9.29 7.96 -3.69
CA MET A 199 -10.15 8.77 -2.83
C MET A 199 -11.08 9.67 -3.66
N GLY A 200 -10.62 10.10 -4.84
CA GLY A 200 -11.42 10.79 -5.84
C GLY A 200 -12.61 9.93 -6.32
N TYR A 201 -12.41 8.64 -6.51
CA TYR A 201 -13.48 7.68 -6.83
C TYR A 201 -14.53 7.63 -5.71
N MET A 202 -14.11 7.52 -4.44
CA MET A 202 -15.03 7.57 -3.29
C MET A 202 -15.77 8.91 -3.22
N THR A 203 -15.08 10.00 -3.54
CA THR A 203 -15.70 11.33 -3.65
C THR A 203 -16.76 11.36 -4.74
N CYS A 204 -16.55 10.74 -5.91
CA CYS A 204 -17.55 10.65 -6.97
C CYS A 204 -18.82 9.92 -6.52
N ILE A 205 -18.69 8.80 -5.79
CA ILE A 205 -19.83 8.10 -5.20
C ILE A 205 -20.59 9.03 -4.24
N PHE A 206 -19.85 9.69 -3.36
CA PHE A 206 -20.46 10.58 -2.37
C PHE A 206 -21.10 11.82 -3.01
N VAL A 207 -20.59 12.35 -4.09
CA VAL A 207 -21.19 13.46 -4.85
C VAL A 207 -22.62 13.12 -5.27
N VAL A 208 -22.88 11.89 -5.72
CA VAL A 208 -24.24 11.44 -6.08
C VAL A 208 -25.15 11.41 -4.85
N ILE A 209 -24.69 10.78 -3.76
CA ILE A 209 -25.43 10.67 -2.49
C ILE A 209 -25.69 12.06 -1.91
N TYR A 210 -24.70 12.94 -1.93
CA TYR A 210 -24.80 14.31 -1.43
C TYR A 210 -25.71 15.18 -2.28
N ALA A 211 -25.69 15.01 -3.59
CA ALA A 211 -26.61 15.72 -4.49
C ALA A 211 -28.06 15.36 -4.19
N LEU A 212 -28.37 14.07 -3.96
CA LEU A 212 -29.69 13.63 -3.55
C LEU A 212 -30.07 14.22 -2.19
N PHE A 213 -29.19 14.21 -1.20
CA PHE A 213 -29.37 14.86 0.08
C PHE A 213 -29.72 16.34 -0.10
N TYR A 214 -28.93 17.07 -0.91
CA TYR A 214 -29.14 18.50 -1.14
C TYR A 214 -30.45 18.79 -1.84
N ILE A 215 -30.85 18.00 -2.81
CA ILE A 215 -32.14 18.12 -3.53
C ILE A 215 -33.33 17.87 -2.60
N ILE A 216 -33.31 16.79 -1.81
CA ILE A 216 -34.42 16.43 -0.91
C ILE A 216 -34.64 17.52 0.14
N ARG A 217 -33.55 18.08 0.70
CA ARG A 217 -33.63 19.13 1.72
C ARG A 217 -34.11 20.49 1.17
N SER A 218 -33.92 20.75 -0.12
CA SER A 218 -34.16 22.06 -0.75
C SER A 218 -35.50 22.10 -1.45
N GLU A 219 -36.44 22.93 -0.97
CA GLU A 219 -37.80 23.02 -1.54
C GLU A 219 -37.83 23.40 -3.02
N ASN A 220 -36.97 24.35 -3.40
CA ASN A 220 -36.89 24.87 -4.77
C ASN A 220 -36.36 23.83 -5.79
N LEU A 221 -35.79 22.73 -5.33
CA LEU A 221 -35.22 21.71 -6.21
C LEU A 221 -36.09 20.47 -6.38
N ARG A 222 -37.26 20.37 -5.73
CA ARG A 222 -38.09 19.14 -5.74
C ARG A 222 -38.92 18.94 -7.02
N ASN A 223 -38.90 19.87 -7.95
CA ASN A 223 -39.56 19.71 -9.24
C ASN A 223 -38.74 18.73 -10.14
N LYS A 224 -39.41 17.70 -10.69
CA LYS A 224 -38.77 16.66 -11.53
C LYS A 224 -37.95 17.23 -12.68
N LYS A 225 -38.46 18.25 -13.40
CA LYS A 225 -37.74 18.90 -14.52
C LYS A 225 -36.49 19.61 -14.02
N VAL A 226 -36.57 20.27 -12.85
CA VAL A 226 -35.42 20.95 -12.23
C VAL A 226 -34.38 19.92 -11.80
N ILE A 227 -34.80 18.83 -11.14
CA ILE A 227 -33.87 17.72 -10.73
C ILE A 227 -33.13 17.20 -11.95
N LEU A 228 -33.84 16.80 -13.02
CA LEU A 228 -33.25 16.22 -14.22
C LEU A 228 -32.22 17.17 -14.86
N THR A 229 -32.59 18.46 -14.97
CA THR A 229 -31.70 19.48 -15.54
C THR A 229 -30.45 19.69 -14.69
N ARG A 230 -30.61 19.76 -13.32
CA ARG A 230 -29.44 19.98 -12.43
C ARG A 230 -28.51 18.76 -12.37
N MET A 231 -29.10 17.57 -12.26
CA MET A 231 -28.33 16.31 -12.28
C MET A 231 -27.65 16.10 -13.63
N GLY A 232 -28.31 16.44 -14.74
CA GLY A 232 -27.69 16.43 -16.07
C GLY A 232 -26.50 17.39 -16.18
N LYS A 233 -26.61 18.61 -15.64
CA LYS A 233 -25.48 19.55 -15.57
C LYS A 233 -24.34 19.02 -14.70
N LEU A 234 -24.65 18.42 -13.55
CA LEU A 234 -23.66 17.84 -12.65
C LEU A 234 -22.94 16.67 -13.33
N ALA A 235 -23.68 15.78 -14.00
CA ALA A 235 -23.11 14.66 -14.74
C ALA A 235 -22.20 15.13 -15.89
N ALA A 236 -22.64 16.09 -16.71
CA ALA A 236 -21.83 16.64 -17.78
C ALA A 236 -20.55 17.29 -17.26
N ALA A 237 -20.64 18.04 -16.15
CA ALA A 237 -19.47 18.64 -15.49
C ALA A 237 -18.51 17.58 -14.92
N SER A 238 -19.04 16.46 -14.39
CA SER A 238 -18.25 15.33 -13.90
C SER A 238 -17.51 14.63 -15.05
N ILE A 239 -18.18 14.37 -16.17
CA ILE A 239 -17.57 13.79 -17.37
C ILE A 239 -16.42 14.68 -17.87
N LEU A 240 -16.65 15.99 -17.91
CA LEU A 240 -15.60 16.93 -18.34
C LEU A 240 -14.41 16.95 -17.37
N ALA A 241 -14.65 16.86 -16.06
CA ALA A 241 -13.59 16.77 -15.05
C ALA A 241 -12.76 15.49 -15.21
N VAL A 242 -13.39 14.34 -15.45
CA VAL A 242 -12.74 13.05 -15.74
C VAL A 242 -11.93 13.17 -17.05
N GLY A 243 -12.52 13.79 -18.09
CA GLY A 243 -11.84 14.01 -19.35
C GLY A 243 -10.54 14.82 -19.22
N ILE A 244 -10.53 15.86 -18.39
CA ILE A 244 -9.35 16.72 -18.15
C ILE A 244 -8.16 15.90 -17.61
N VAL A 245 -8.39 14.90 -16.79
CA VAL A 245 -7.34 14.08 -16.15
C VAL A 245 -7.08 12.74 -16.85
N SER A 246 -7.70 12.49 -17.98
CA SER A 246 -7.65 11.19 -18.69
C SER A 246 -6.23 10.79 -19.12
N ALA A 247 -5.30 11.72 -19.32
CA ALA A 247 -3.89 11.40 -19.61
C ALA A 247 -3.23 10.53 -18.52
N VAL A 248 -3.63 10.70 -17.28
CA VAL A 248 -3.14 9.91 -16.14
C VAL A 248 -4.12 8.82 -15.79
N LEU A 249 -5.42 9.13 -15.74
CA LEU A 249 -6.45 8.23 -15.26
C LEU A 249 -6.68 7.02 -16.20
N LEU A 250 -6.71 7.22 -17.52
CA LEU A 250 -6.98 6.12 -18.46
C LEU A 250 -5.90 5.02 -18.45
N PRO A 251 -4.58 5.34 -18.51
CA PRO A 251 -3.55 4.32 -18.34
C PRO A 251 -3.62 3.61 -16.98
N ILE A 252 -3.92 4.33 -15.89
CA ILE A 252 -4.10 3.73 -14.56
C ILE A 252 -5.23 2.69 -14.59
N LEU A 253 -6.39 3.04 -15.12
CA LEU A 253 -7.55 2.14 -15.20
C LEU A 253 -7.26 0.90 -16.05
N ILE A 254 -6.52 1.07 -17.15
CA ILE A 254 -6.09 -0.06 -18.00
C ILE A 254 -5.11 -0.97 -17.24
N SER A 255 -4.15 -0.41 -16.51
CA SER A 255 -3.15 -1.19 -15.76
C SER A 255 -3.76 -1.91 -14.55
N LEU A 256 -4.76 -1.31 -13.89
CA LEU A 256 -5.42 -1.90 -12.72
C LEU A 256 -6.02 -3.29 -13.00
N VAL A 257 -6.45 -3.57 -14.23
CA VAL A 257 -7.00 -4.89 -14.61
C VAL A 257 -5.98 -6.02 -14.43
N SER A 258 -4.68 -5.72 -14.56
CA SER A 258 -3.59 -6.70 -14.51
C SER A 258 -2.76 -6.65 -13.23
N THR A 259 -3.10 -5.80 -12.27
CA THR A 259 -2.36 -5.64 -11.01
C THR A 259 -3.07 -6.29 -9.82
N LYS A 260 -2.33 -6.46 -8.73
CA LYS A 260 -2.83 -6.97 -7.44
C LYS A 260 -4.05 -6.19 -6.92
N GLY A 261 -4.09 -4.88 -7.13
CA GLY A 261 -5.23 -4.02 -6.80
C GLY A 261 -6.34 -4.02 -7.84
N GLY A 262 -6.30 -4.92 -8.82
CA GLY A 262 -7.18 -4.95 -9.99
C GLY A 262 -8.59 -5.43 -9.72
N LEU A 263 -9.49 -5.16 -10.67
CA LEU A 263 -10.92 -5.52 -10.67
C LEU A 263 -11.17 -7.06 -10.80
N GLN A 264 -10.33 -7.88 -10.20
CA GLN A 264 -10.44 -9.36 -10.32
C GLN A 264 -11.50 -9.98 -9.43
N SER A 265 -12.06 -9.24 -8.47
CA SER A 265 -13.13 -9.79 -7.68
C SER A 265 -14.41 -9.79 -8.51
N THR A 266 -14.95 -10.96 -8.78
CA THR A 266 -16.33 -11.11 -9.17
C THR A 266 -17.20 -10.42 -8.12
N LEU A 267 -17.79 -9.28 -8.47
CA LEU A 267 -18.87 -8.64 -7.68
C LEU A 267 -19.99 -9.69 -7.57
N ARG A 268 -19.94 -10.51 -6.53
CA ARG A 268 -21.07 -11.38 -6.17
C ARG A 268 -22.04 -10.55 -5.36
N PHE A 269 -23.33 -10.66 -5.69
CA PHE A 269 -24.43 -10.13 -4.90
C PHE A 269 -24.64 -10.97 -3.62
N ASP A 270 -23.63 -10.98 -2.77
CA ASP A 270 -23.71 -11.64 -1.48
C ASP A 270 -24.12 -10.62 -0.42
N TRP A 271 -25.37 -10.70 0.03
CA TRP A 271 -25.90 -9.89 1.13
C TRP A 271 -25.41 -10.44 2.48
N LYS A 272 -24.12 -10.74 2.55
CA LYS A 272 -23.50 -11.20 3.80
C LYS A 272 -23.26 -9.97 4.70
N LEU A 273 -23.71 -10.07 5.96
CA LEU A 273 -23.35 -9.12 6.99
C LEU A 273 -21.85 -9.29 7.34
N GLN A 274 -21.09 -8.19 7.27
CA GLN A 274 -19.69 -8.15 7.69
C GLN A 274 -19.55 -7.83 9.17
N ILE A 275 -20.40 -6.95 9.69
CA ILE A 275 -20.42 -6.50 11.08
C ILE A 275 -21.84 -6.33 11.59
N ASN A 276 -22.02 -6.41 12.90
CA ASN A 276 -23.26 -5.99 13.54
C ASN A 276 -23.36 -4.45 13.50
N PRO A 277 -24.41 -3.85 12.89
CA PRO A 277 -24.54 -2.40 12.75
C PRO A 277 -24.47 -1.63 14.07
N PHE A 278 -24.90 -2.23 15.18
CA PHE A 278 -24.89 -1.58 16.50
C PHE A 278 -23.47 -1.46 17.08
N GLU A 279 -22.52 -2.27 16.63
CA GLU A 279 -21.12 -2.19 17.08
C GLU A 279 -20.43 -0.91 16.59
N ILE A 280 -20.92 -0.32 15.48
CA ILE A 280 -20.42 0.95 14.96
C ILE A 280 -20.49 2.07 16.01
N LEU A 281 -21.46 2.01 16.93
CA LEU A 281 -21.64 3.00 17.99
C LEU A 281 -20.44 3.08 18.94
N ALA A 282 -19.70 1.98 19.14
CA ALA A 282 -18.49 1.97 19.93
C ALA A 282 -17.41 2.91 19.37
N LYS A 283 -17.42 3.14 18.06
CA LYS A 283 -16.48 4.02 17.37
C LYS A 283 -16.76 5.52 17.53
N LEU A 284 -17.81 5.89 18.24
CA LEU A 284 -18.12 7.26 18.63
C LEU A 284 -17.46 7.65 19.95
N PHE A 285 -16.79 6.73 20.62
CA PHE A 285 -16.17 6.95 21.93
C PHE A 285 -14.68 7.32 21.82
N LEU A 286 -14.20 8.07 22.80
CA LEU A 286 -12.82 8.52 22.93
C LEU A 286 -11.83 7.34 22.86
N GLY A 287 -10.85 7.41 21.98
CA GLY A 287 -9.78 6.41 21.84
C GLY A 287 -10.27 5.04 21.38
N ALA A 288 -11.44 4.94 20.75
CA ALA A 288 -12.02 3.68 20.26
C ALA A 288 -11.28 3.17 19.01
N PHE A 289 -10.04 2.74 19.18
CA PHE A 289 -9.20 2.21 18.12
C PHE A 289 -8.81 0.76 18.40
N ASP A 290 -9.15 -0.13 17.49
CA ASP A 290 -8.79 -1.55 17.55
C ASP A 290 -7.54 -1.79 16.71
N ASN A 291 -6.40 -1.97 17.37
CA ASN A 291 -5.12 -2.21 16.73
C ASN A 291 -4.89 -3.69 16.35
N THR A 292 -5.71 -4.60 16.81
CA THR A 292 -5.57 -6.04 16.51
C THR A 292 -6.23 -6.42 15.19
N SER A 293 -7.47 -5.99 14.97
CA SER A 293 -8.20 -6.27 13.72
C SER A 293 -7.96 -5.22 12.62
N TRP A 294 -7.42 -4.05 12.98
CA TRP A 294 -7.23 -2.93 12.06
C TRP A 294 -6.39 -3.24 10.81
N PRO A 295 -5.24 -3.94 10.87
CA PRO A 295 -4.47 -4.24 9.66
C PRO A 295 -5.05 -5.39 8.83
N ALA A 296 -5.78 -6.32 9.43
CA ALA A 296 -6.19 -7.57 8.80
C ALA A 296 -7.71 -7.77 8.66
N GLY A 297 -8.52 -7.01 9.41
CA GLY A 297 -9.96 -6.94 9.40
C GLY A 297 -10.79 -8.21 9.13
N PRO A 298 -12.12 -8.09 8.98
CA PRO A 298 -12.90 -6.86 9.03
C PRO A 298 -12.90 -6.24 10.43
N ASN A 299 -12.69 -4.91 10.47
CA ASN A 299 -12.78 -4.11 11.69
C ASN A 299 -14.00 -3.19 11.64
N LEU A 300 -14.19 -2.34 12.65
CA LEU A 300 -15.26 -1.34 12.66
C LEU A 300 -14.79 -0.02 12.01
N PRO A 301 -15.70 0.73 11.33
CA PRO A 301 -15.37 1.99 10.68
C PRO A 301 -14.97 3.07 11.71
N ASN A 302 -13.85 3.74 11.52
CA ASN A 302 -13.36 4.80 12.41
C ASN A 302 -14.10 6.11 12.13
N ILE A 303 -15.16 6.40 12.90
CA ILE A 303 -16.08 7.53 12.70
C ILE A 303 -16.16 8.50 13.88
N TYR A 304 -15.21 8.48 14.79
CA TYR A 304 -15.17 9.38 15.93
C TYR A 304 -15.18 10.87 15.50
N VAL A 305 -16.02 11.67 16.11
CA VAL A 305 -16.23 13.10 15.77
C VAL A 305 -16.27 14.00 17.01
N ALA A 306 -15.62 13.62 18.07
CA ALA A 306 -15.68 14.21 19.41
C ALA A 306 -17.10 14.28 19.98
N SER A 307 -17.22 14.44 21.28
CA SER A 307 -18.52 14.53 21.97
C SER A 307 -19.35 15.71 21.49
N PHE A 308 -18.70 16.82 21.12
CA PHE A 308 -19.37 18.01 20.58
C PHE A 308 -19.98 17.75 19.19
N GLY A 309 -19.28 17.04 18.32
CA GLY A 309 -19.80 16.62 17.01
C GLY A 309 -20.96 15.64 17.15
N LEU A 310 -20.84 14.65 18.05
CA LEU A 310 -21.91 13.70 18.34
C LEU A 310 -23.18 14.40 18.86
N LEU A 311 -23.01 15.30 19.85
CA LEU A 311 -24.12 16.06 20.42
C LEU A 311 -24.84 16.89 19.34
N GLY A 312 -24.09 17.59 18.50
CA GLY A 312 -24.64 18.37 17.40
C GLY A 312 -25.36 17.52 16.37
N THR A 313 -24.82 16.32 16.04
CA THR A 313 -25.48 15.37 15.13
C THR A 313 -26.82 14.87 15.70
N LEU A 314 -26.87 14.50 16.97
CA LEU A 314 -28.12 14.09 17.63
C LEU A 314 -29.10 15.24 17.68
N TYR A 315 -28.65 16.45 18.00
CA TYR A 315 -29.50 17.65 18.04
C TYR A 315 -30.12 17.98 16.66
N TYR A 316 -29.42 17.66 15.55
CA TYR A 316 -29.96 17.88 14.19
C TYR A 316 -31.33 17.25 13.99
N PHE A 317 -31.56 16.07 14.54
CA PHE A 317 -32.82 15.32 14.36
C PHE A 317 -33.95 15.80 15.25
N ILE A 318 -33.67 16.45 16.36
CA ILE A 318 -34.70 16.94 17.30
C ILE A 318 -34.97 18.43 17.16
N SER A 319 -34.04 19.23 16.65
CA SER A 319 -34.21 20.68 16.49
C SER A 319 -35.45 21.04 15.65
N SER A 320 -36.28 21.90 16.17
CA SER A 320 -37.44 22.45 15.46
C SER A 320 -37.03 23.40 14.32
N LYS A 321 -35.83 23.93 14.36
CA LYS A 321 -35.27 24.82 13.33
C LYS A 321 -34.81 24.07 12.07
N ILE A 322 -34.67 22.75 12.13
CA ILE A 322 -34.32 21.90 10.99
C ILE A 322 -35.58 21.34 10.36
N SER A 323 -35.79 21.59 9.07
CA SER A 323 -36.97 21.14 8.35
C SER A 323 -37.13 19.61 8.33
N LYS A 324 -38.38 19.12 8.28
CA LYS A 324 -38.69 17.68 8.19
C LYS A 324 -37.95 17.02 7.01
N TRP A 325 -37.91 17.68 5.88
CA TRP A 325 -37.24 17.15 4.68
C TRP A 325 -35.73 17.08 4.81
N SER A 326 -35.14 18.03 5.53
CA SER A 326 -33.70 17.97 5.85
C SER A 326 -33.38 16.79 6.75
N LYS A 327 -34.22 16.45 7.72
CA LYS A 327 -34.09 15.27 8.58
C LYS A 327 -34.25 13.98 7.79
N ILE A 328 -35.26 13.90 6.90
CA ILE A 328 -35.46 12.74 6.01
C ILE A 328 -34.26 12.55 5.11
N ALA A 329 -33.75 13.61 4.50
CA ALA A 329 -32.57 13.56 3.65
C ALA A 329 -31.34 13.06 4.41
N ALA A 330 -31.12 13.56 5.63
CA ALA A 330 -29.99 13.11 6.48
C ALA A 330 -30.17 11.65 6.91
N SER A 331 -31.37 11.22 7.30
CA SER A 331 -31.66 9.82 7.62
C SER A 331 -31.41 8.90 6.44
N PHE A 332 -31.80 9.30 5.22
CA PHE A 332 -31.48 8.52 4.00
C PHE A 332 -29.97 8.30 3.84
N VAL A 333 -29.14 9.35 3.96
CA VAL A 333 -27.68 9.24 3.84
C VAL A 333 -27.10 8.34 4.93
N LEU A 334 -27.54 8.50 6.19
CA LEU A 334 -27.07 7.67 7.30
C LEU A 334 -27.45 6.19 7.11
N VAL A 335 -28.63 5.89 6.58
CA VAL A 335 -29.04 4.52 6.23
C VAL A 335 -28.16 3.95 5.11
N VAL A 336 -27.86 4.74 4.07
CA VAL A 336 -26.93 4.32 3.00
C VAL A 336 -25.56 3.99 3.59
N PHE A 337 -25.02 4.81 4.49
CA PHE A 337 -23.74 4.53 5.16
C PHE A 337 -23.81 3.29 6.05
N LEU A 338 -24.88 3.12 6.80
CA LEU A 338 -25.08 1.95 7.65
C LEU A 338 -25.08 0.66 6.83
N ILE A 339 -25.84 0.63 5.73
CA ILE A 339 -25.86 -0.50 4.79
C ILE A 339 -24.48 -0.70 4.17
N SER A 340 -23.78 0.39 3.80
CA SER A 340 -22.43 0.32 3.23
C SER A 340 -21.39 -0.28 4.19
N CYS A 341 -21.54 -0.07 5.48
CA CYS A 341 -20.67 -0.68 6.50
C CYS A 341 -21.09 -2.12 6.84
N ALA A 342 -22.39 -2.39 6.90
CA ALA A 342 -22.92 -3.66 7.37
C ALA A 342 -22.79 -4.79 6.32
N HIS A 343 -22.97 -4.48 5.03
CA HIS A 343 -23.01 -5.47 3.96
C HIS A 343 -21.76 -5.47 3.10
N GLU A 344 -21.22 -6.66 2.82
CA GLU A 344 -20.01 -6.85 2.04
C GLU A 344 -20.12 -6.27 0.62
N PHE A 345 -21.22 -6.53 -0.09
CA PHE A 345 -21.41 -6.04 -1.45
C PHE A 345 -21.32 -4.51 -1.53
N THR A 346 -22.05 -3.81 -0.67
CA THR A 346 -22.08 -2.35 -0.67
C THR A 346 -20.75 -1.76 -0.21
N SER A 347 -20.05 -2.41 0.72
CA SER A 347 -18.69 -2.04 1.11
C SER A 347 -17.73 -2.15 -0.07
N LYS A 348 -17.81 -3.23 -0.87
CA LYS A 348 -16.98 -3.41 -2.07
C LYS A 348 -17.18 -2.32 -3.11
N LEU A 349 -18.39 -1.77 -3.26
CA LEU A 349 -18.63 -0.65 -4.18
C LEU A 349 -17.74 0.56 -3.88
N TRP A 350 -17.52 0.89 -2.61
CA TRP A 350 -16.62 1.96 -2.22
C TRP A 350 -15.16 1.68 -2.51
N HIS A 351 -14.79 0.42 -2.64
CA HIS A 351 -13.42 -0.05 -2.84
C HIS A 351 -13.16 -0.57 -4.27
N MET A 352 -13.83 0.01 -5.27
CA MET A 352 -13.69 -0.38 -6.69
C MET A 352 -14.00 -1.87 -6.95
N GLY A 353 -14.96 -2.44 -6.21
CA GLY A 353 -15.41 -3.81 -6.40
C GLY A 353 -14.63 -4.87 -5.63
N GLN A 354 -13.72 -4.48 -4.72
CA GLN A 354 -12.86 -5.41 -3.98
C GLN A 354 -13.04 -5.29 -2.46
N ASN A 355 -12.70 -6.36 -1.74
CA ASN A 355 -12.37 -6.24 -0.31
C ASN A 355 -10.92 -5.79 -0.18
N PRO A 356 -10.62 -4.72 0.58
CA PRO A 356 -9.26 -4.36 0.90
C PRO A 356 -8.55 -5.52 1.62
N ALA A 357 -7.28 -5.76 1.30
CA ALA A 357 -6.46 -6.76 2.00
C ALA A 357 -6.13 -6.36 3.46
N GLY A 358 -6.51 -5.16 3.86
CA GLY A 358 -6.40 -4.56 5.19
C GLY A 358 -6.97 -3.15 5.16
N PHE A 359 -7.11 -2.53 6.33
CA PHE A 359 -7.65 -1.17 6.45
C PHE A 359 -9.05 -1.04 5.82
N PHE A 360 -9.99 -1.81 6.32
CA PHE A 360 -11.37 -1.83 5.86
C PHE A 360 -12.08 -0.49 6.10
N TYR A 361 -13.22 -0.27 5.43
CA TYR A 361 -14.03 0.95 5.56
C TYR A 361 -13.27 2.24 5.31
N ARG A 362 -12.40 2.25 4.29
CA ARG A 362 -11.64 3.45 3.90
C ARG A 362 -12.52 4.64 3.55
N PHE A 363 -13.80 4.47 3.34
CA PHE A 363 -14.80 5.54 3.13
C PHE A 363 -15.35 6.15 4.43
N SER A 364 -14.98 5.63 5.62
CA SER A 364 -15.52 6.11 6.89
C SER A 364 -15.20 7.58 7.20
N TRP A 365 -14.17 8.18 6.57
CA TRP A 365 -13.92 9.61 6.62
C TRP A 365 -15.05 10.46 6.02
N ILE A 366 -15.78 9.93 5.02
CA ILE A 366 -16.96 10.58 4.44
C ILE A 366 -18.11 10.57 5.45
N ILE A 367 -18.25 9.47 6.20
CA ILE A 367 -19.25 9.38 7.27
C ILE A 367 -18.93 10.41 8.35
N ALA A 368 -17.67 10.46 8.79
CA ALA A 368 -17.22 11.45 9.77
C ALA A 368 -17.45 12.90 9.29
N PHE A 369 -17.12 13.21 8.01
CA PHE A 369 -17.44 14.49 7.39
C PHE A 369 -18.94 14.80 7.53
N PHE A 370 -19.80 13.87 7.18
CA PHE A 370 -21.23 14.09 7.16
C PHE A 370 -21.80 14.32 8.56
N LEU A 371 -21.34 13.57 9.58
CA LEU A 371 -21.71 13.77 10.98
C LEU A 371 -21.32 15.17 11.46
N VAL A 372 -20.06 15.58 11.20
CA VAL A 372 -19.55 16.91 11.55
C VAL A 372 -20.33 18.03 10.84
N TYR A 373 -20.70 17.80 9.59
CA TYR A 373 -21.51 18.74 8.82
C TYR A 373 -22.93 18.90 9.39
N LEU A 374 -23.59 17.80 9.75
CA LEU A 374 -24.90 17.85 10.42
C LEU A 374 -24.81 18.57 11.76
N ALA A 375 -23.77 18.31 12.54
CA ALA A 375 -23.50 19.00 13.80
C ALA A 375 -23.39 20.51 13.61
N TYR A 376 -22.62 20.95 12.59
CA TYR A 376 -22.54 22.39 12.28
C TYR A 376 -23.90 22.99 11.93
N LEU A 377 -24.67 22.35 11.06
CA LEU A 377 -25.97 22.85 10.60
C LEU A 377 -26.96 23.03 11.74
N SER A 378 -26.93 22.16 12.74
CA SER A 378 -27.79 22.24 13.92
C SER A 378 -27.31 23.25 14.95
N LEU A 379 -26.01 23.23 15.29
CA LEU A 379 -25.44 24.04 16.38
C LEU A 379 -25.32 25.54 16.06
N ARG A 380 -25.18 25.89 14.78
CA ARG A 380 -25.18 27.31 14.39
C ARG A 380 -26.49 28.04 14.71
N GLU A 381 -27.61 27.31 14.77
CA GLU A 381 -28.93 27.85 15.04
C GLU A 381 -29.33 27.83 16.53
N VAL A 382 -28.52 27.19 17.39
CA VAL A 382 -28.79 27.04 18.83
C VAL A 382 -28.44 28.30 19.60
N GLU A 383 -29.38 28.84 20.34
CA GLU A 383 -29.08 29.82 21.37
C GLU A 383 -28.90 29.18 22.75
N LYS A 384 -29.86 28.32 23.09
CA LYS A 384 -29.85 27.46 24.28
C LYS A 384 -30.69 26.23 24.03
N PHE A 385 -30.43 25.15 24.72
CA PHE A 385 -31.34 23.99 24.69
C PHE A 385 -32.53 24.21 25.61
N THR A 386 -33.68 23.78 25.14
CA THR A 386 -34.87 23.65 25.99
C THR A 386 -34.74 22.44 26.90
N LYS A 387 -35.52 22.37 28.00
CA LYS A 387 -35.55 21.17 28.86
C LYS A 387 -35.86 19.89 28.08
N ARG A 388 -36.81 19.95 27.14
CA ARG A 388 -37.20 18.81 26.28
C ARG A 388 -36.03 18.34 25.39
N GLU A 389 -35.30 19.27 24.77
CA GLU A 389 -34.16 18.95 23.92
C GLU A 389 -33.01 18.38 24.75
N ALA A 390 -32.69 18.99 25.89
CA ALA A 390 -31.67 18.49 26.79
C ALA A 390 -32.02 17.10 27.33
N SER A 391 -33.26 16.85 27.75
CA SER A 391 -33.70 15.51 28.18
C SER A 391 -33.57 14.47 27.07
N PHE A 392 -33.97 14.82 25.84
CA PHE A 392 -33.84 13.91 24.71
C PHE A 392 -32.37 13.58 24.39
N LEU A 393 -31.47 14.58 24.39
CA LEU A 393 -30.04 14.39 24.17
C LEU A 393 -29.40 13.51 25.26
N LEU A 394 -29.79 13.73 26.51
CA LEU A 394 -29.35 12.91 27.63
C LEU A 394 -29.80 11.46 27.50
N ILE A 395 -31.07 11.24 27.17
CA ILE A 395 -31.63 9.89 26.93
C ILE A 395 -30.92 9.22 25.75
N SER A 396 -30.75 9.92 24.61
CA SER A 396 -30.07 9.38 23.44
C SER A 396 -28.62 9.01 23.76
N GLY A 397 -27.90 9.85 24.48
CA GLY A 397 -26.54 9.55 24.97
C GLY A 397 -26.50 8.33 25.88
N ALA A 398 -27.46 8.24 26.83
CA ALA A 398 -27.58 7.10 27.74
C ALA A 398 -27.89 5.77 26.98
N VAL A 399 -28.76 5.82 25.95
CA VAL A 399 -29.05 4.65 25.10
C VAL A 399 -27.81 4.20 24.35
N ILE A 400 -27.09 5.12 23.71
CA ILE A 400 -25.83 4.78 22.99
C ILE A 400 -24.81 4.16 23.96
N PHE A 401 -24.65 4.76 25.15
CA PHE A 401 -23.75 4.22 26.17
C PHE A 401 -24.14 2.82 26.61
N SER A 402 -25.43 2.60 26.89
CA SER A 402 -25.94 1.30 27.34
C SER A 402 -25.67 0.22 26.29
N ILE A 403 -25.93 0.52 25.00
CA ILE A 403 -25.65 -0.40 23.90
C ILE A 403 -24.16 -0.76 23.87
N VAL A 404 -23.28 0.25 23.92
CA VAL A 404 -21.83 0.03 23.85
C VAL A 404 -21.30 -0.68 25.11
N GLN A 405 -21.92 -0.42 26.28
CA GLN A 405 -21.54 -1.11 27.52
C GLN A 405 -21.86 -2.61 27.47
N LEU A 406 -22.96 -3.00 26.81
CA LEU A 406 -23.33 -4.39 26.65
C LEU A 406 -22.42 -5.18 25.68
N GLN A 407 -21.75 -4.49 24.74
CA GLN A 407 -20.95 -5.11 23.68
C GLN A 407 -19.53 -5.53 24.13
N GLN A 408 -19.00 -5.02 25.22
CA GLN A 408 -17.72 -5.39 25.84
C GLN A 408 -16.52 -5.43 24.88
N HIS A 409 -16.33 -4.40 24.08
CA HIS A 409 -15.18 -4.30 23.16
C HIS A 409 -13.83 -4.23 23.90
N SER A 410 -12.87 -5.07 23.55
CA SER A 410 -11.52 -5.12 24.12
C SER A 410 -10.71 -3.83 23.91
N PHE A 411 -10.97 -3.12 22.81
CA PHE A 411 -10.30 -1.87 22.45
C PHE A 411 -10.85 -0.65 23.19
N LEU A 412 -11.91 -0.78 23.99
CA LEU A 412 -12.61 0.33 24.66
C LEU A 412 -12.73 0.10 26.17
N THR A 413 -11.85 0.75 26.92
CA THR A 413 -11.84 0.63 28.37
C THR A 413 -13.01 1.33 29.04
N VAL A 414 -13.31 0.97 30.30
CA VAL A 414 -14.35 1.63 31.10
C VAL A 414 -14.07 3.14 31.26
N TRP A 415 -12.81 3.52 31.45
CA TRP A 415 -12.41 4.92 31.61
C TRP A 415 -12.65 5.76 30.36
N GLN A 416 -12.40 5.21 29.18
CA GLN A 416 -12.69 5.88 27.91
C GLN A 416 -14.20 6.13 27.72
N ARG A 417 -15.02 5.15 28.12
CA ARG A 417 -16.47 5.26 28.09
C ARG A 417 -16.97 6.34 29.05
N LEU A 418 -16.51 6.31 30.30
CA LEU A 418 -16.87 7.30 31.32
C LEU A 418 -16.42 8.72 30.97
N ALA A 419 -15.19 8.87 30.45
CA ALA A 419 -14.66 10.16 30.00
C ALA A 419 -15.50 10.76 28.88
N THR A 420 -15.88 9.95 27.85
CA THR A 420 -16.72 10.40 26.74
C THR A 420 -18.08 10.90 27.25
N ILE A 421 -18.73 10.17 28.16
CA ILE A 421 -20.01 10.57 28.72
C ILE A 421 -19.87 11.81 29.57
N LEU A 422 -18.84 11.91 30.41
CA LEU A 422 -18.60 13.08 31.22
C LEU A 422 -18.47 14.34 30.35
N ILE A 423 -17.64 14.26 29.29
CA ILE A 423 -17.48 15.38 28.36
C ILE A 423 -18.79 15.71 27.66
N PHE A 424 -19.51 14.70 27.19
CA PHE A 424 -20.83 14.89 26.56
C PHE A 424 -21.84 15.59 27.48
N VAL A 425 -21.93 15.17 28.75
CA VAL A 425 -22.82 15.77 29.75
C VAL A 425 -22.38 17.20 30.09
N VAL A 426 -21.08 17.45 30.26
CA VAL A 426 -20.58 18.80 30.52
C VAL A 426 -20.91 19.75 29.36
N LEU A 427 -20.69 19.29 28.10
CA LEU A 427 -21.07 20.08 26.91
C LEU A 427 -22.57 20.35 26.86
N LEU A 428 -23.39 19.37 27.20
CA LEU A 428 -24.84 19.52 27.28
C LEU A 428 -25.23 20.58 28.32
N VAL A 429 -24.63 20.54 29.51
CA VAL A 429 -24.87 21.52 30.58
C VAL A 429 -24.46 22.93 30.16
N VAL A 430 -23.29 23.09 29.53
CA VAL A 430 -22.81 24.38 29.02
C VAL A 430 -23.77 24.98 27.97
N LEU A 431 -24.34 24.15 27.10
CA LEU A 431 -25.29 24.60 26.08
C LEU A 431 -26.70 24.81 26.64
N PHE A 432 -27.02 24.17 27.75
CA PHE A 432 -28.31 24.37 28.46
C PHE A 432 -28.30 25.66 29.27
N TYR A 433 -27.15 26.05 29.88
CA TYR A 433 -27.00 27.28 30.69
C TYR A 433 -26.03 28.28 29.99
N PRO A 434 -26.44 28.94 28.89
CA PRO A 434 -25.54 29.81 28.10
C PRO A 434 -25.21 31.14 28.81
N LYS A 435 -25.73 31.40 30.01
CA LYS A 435 -25.40 32.56 30.86
C LYS A 435 -23.98 32.51 31.42
N VAL A 436 -23.27 31.37 31.29
CA VAL A 436 -21.85 31.24 31.62
C VAL A 436 -21.05 32.12 30.66
N LYS A 437 -20.41 33.13 31.23
CA LYS A 437 -19.58 34.07 30.48
C LYS A 437 -18.48 33.25 29.75
N HIS A 438 -18.36 33.47 28.42
CA HIS A 438 -17.37 32.78 27.60
C HIS A 438 -17.63 31.25 27.42
N SER A 439 -18.89 30.78 27.44
CA SER A 439 -19.25 29.37 27.24
C SER A 439 -18.59 28.73 26.02
N TRP A 440 -18.39 29.48 24.91
CA TRP A 440 -17.69 29.02 23.71
C TRP A 440 -16.21 28.64 23.97
N MET A 441 -15.54 29.33 24.96
CA MET A 441 -14.16 28.96 25.31
C MET A 441 -14.10 27.63 26.05
N ILE A 442 -15.11 27.32 26.85
CA ILE A 442 -15.23 26.02 27.54
C ILE A 442 -15.44 24.93 26.51
N ILE A 443 -16.35 25.14 25.53
CA ILE A 443 -16.57 24.20 24.43
C ILE A 443 -15.29 23.95 23.64
N ALA A 444 -14.59 25.02 23.26
CA ALA A 444 -13.33 24.93 22.53
C ALA A 444 -12.26 24.19 23.33
N ALA A 445 -12.08 24.52 24.60
CA ALA A 445 -11.10 23.89 25.48
C ALA A 445 -11.39 22.39 25.68
N LEU A 446 -12.64 22.03 25.97
CA LEU A 446 -13.05 20.62 26.09
C LEU A 446 -12.81 19.85 24.80
N THR A 447 -13.16 20.44 23.64
CA THR A 447 -12.93 19.82 22.34
C THR A 447 -11.43 19.62 22.07
N VAL A 448 -10.59 20.61 22.39
CA VAL A 448 -9.12 20.50 22.25
C VAL A 448 -8.57 19.39 23.14
N VAL A 449 -8.94 19.35 24.39
CA VAL A 449 -8.51 18.32 25.35
C VAL A 449 -8.96 16.94 24.89
N GLU A 450 -10.23 16.81 24.50
CA GLU A 450 -10.79 15.55 24.01
C GLU A 450 -10.09 15.03 22.74
N LEU A 451 -9.85 15.90 21.74
CA LEU A 451 -9.17 15.53 20.50
C LEU A 451 -7.70 15.19 20.74
N THR A 452 -7.02 15.91 21.65
CA THR A 452 -5.64 15.59 22.03
C THR A 452 -5.57 14.22 22.70
N ALA A 453 -6.45 13.96 23.66
CA ALA A 453 -6.52 12.67 24.34
C ALA A 453 -6.87 11.54 23.36
N ASN A 454 -7.80 11.77 22.41
CA ASN A 454 -8.12 10.80 21.38
C ASN A 454 -6.90 10.48 20.50
N ALA A 455 -6.17 11.50 20.05
CA ALA A 455 -4.99 11.33 19.21
C ALA A 455 -3.91 10.53 19.95
N ALA A 456 -3.57 10.88 21.18
CA ALA A 456 -2.60 10.17 21.99
C ALA A 456 -3.02 8.71 22.24
N LEU A 457 -4.27 8.45 22.67
CA LEU A 457 -4.76 7.10 22.92
C LEU A 457 -4.77 6.21 21.67
N VAL A 458 -5.07 6.75 20.50
CA VAL A 458 -5.06 5.99 19.24
C VAL A 458 -3.62 5.66 18.86
N GLN A 459 -2.72 6.63 18.92
CA GLN A 459 -1.34 6.49 18.47
C GLN A 459 -0.50 5.63 19.41
N SER A 460 -0.74 5.67 20.72
CA SER A 460 -0.05 4.81 21.67
C SER A 460 -0.25 3.31 21.42
N ARG A 461 -1.26 2.93 20.63
CA ARG A 461 -1.58 1.51 20.29
C ARG A 461 -0.93 1.03 18.99
N VAL A 462 -0.25 1.88 18.24
CA VAL A 462 0.46 1.52 17.03
C VAL A 462 1.93 1.25 17.35
N GLY A 463 2.50 0.19 16.75
CA GLY A 463 3.94 -0.09 16.85
C GLY A 463 4.74 0.85 15.96
N TYR A 464 5.65 1.61 16.53
CA TYR A 464 6.49 2.57 15.83
C TYR A 464 7.96 2.16 15.83
N THR A 465 8.66 2.50 14.76
CA THR A 465 10.11 2.33 14.62
C THR A 465 10.85 3.50 15.28
N ASP A 466 12.15 3.32 15.51
CA ASP A 466 13.02 4.36 16.04
C ASP A 466 13.53 5.28 14.92
N ALA A 467 13.44 6.59 15.11
CA ALA A 467 13.80 7.60 14.11
C ALA A 467 15.31 7.65 13.83
N TYR A 468 16.15 7.43 14.85
CA TYR A 468 17.61 7.41 14.68
C TYR A 468 18.06 6.15 13.98
N LYS A 469 17.42 5.01 14.25
CA LYS A 469 17.68 3.75 13.55
C LYS A 469 17.30 3.83 12.07
N TYR A 470 16.23 4.57 11.73
CA TYR A 470 15.88 4.83 10.33
C TYR A 470 17.00 5.59 9.60
N HIS A 471 17.49 6.67 10.22
CA HIS A 471 18.60 7.47 9.66
C HIS A 471 19.82 6.60 9.35
N ASP A 472 20.23 5.82 10.32
CA ASP A 472 21.37 4.92 10.21
C ASP A 472 21.17 3.83 9.12
N ALA A 473 19.99 3.23 9.06
CA ALA A 473 19.65 2.21 8.06
C ALA A 473 19.75 2.74 6.62
N VAL A 474 19.25 3.96 6.38
CA VAL A 474 19.30 4.57 5.03
C VAL A 474 20.74 4.90 4.63
N LEU A 475 21.58 5.36 5.57
CA LEU A 475 23.00 5.60 5.30
C LEU A 475 23.70 4.29 4.90
N GLN A 476 23.49 3.19 5.64
CA GLN A 476 24.03 1.89 5.29
C GLN A 476 23.61 1.42 3.89
N LEU A 477 22.34 1.63 3.52
CA LEU A 477 21.85 1.28 2.18
C LEU A 477 22.55 2.10 1.10
N LYS A 478 22.74 3.39 1.31
CA LYS A 478 23.46 4.26 0.35
C LYS A 478 24.93 3.84 0.19
N GLU A 479 25.63 3.57 1.29
CA GLU A 479 27.01 3.09 1.25
C GLU A 479 27.16 1.76 0.53
N ALA A 480 26.19 0.86 0.71
CA ALA A 480 26.21 -0.46 0.11
C ALA A 480 25.94 -0.47 -1.40
N ILE A 481 25.04 0.42 -1.87
CA ILE A 481 24.49 0.35 -3.23
C ILE A 481 25.14 1.37 -4.18
N ASN A 482 25.39 2.61 -3.74
CA ASN A 482 25.86 3.66 -4.65
C ASN A 482 27.13 3.29 -5.43
N PRO A 483 28.14 2.61 -4.83
CA PRO A 483 29.37 2.27 -5.55
C PRO A 483 29.23 1.17 -6.60
N ILE A 484 28.15 0.40 -6.55
CA ILE A 484 27.92 -0.79 -7.39
C ILE A 484 26.70 -0.65 -8.30
N ARG A 485 26.14 0.56 -8.49
CA ARG A 485 25.04 0.77 -9.42
C ARG A 485 25.48 0.54 -10.86
N PRO A 486 24.58 -0.02 -11.73
CA PRO A 486 24.85 -0.04 -13.16
C PRO A 486 24.87 1.38 -13.72
N ASP A 487 25.73 1.60 -14.70
CA ASP A 487 25.70 2.78 -15.54
C ASP A 487 24.75 2.59 -16.73
N HIS A 488 24.62 3.60 -17.60
CA HIS A 488 23.71 3.54 -18.75
C HIS A 488 24.22 2.65 -19.92
N SER A 489 25.40 2.04 -19.79
CA SER A 489 25.98 1.15 -20.82
C SER A 489 25.92 -0.33 -20.45
N ASP A 490 25.78 -0.65 -19.15
CA ASP A 490 25.67 -2.03 -18.66
C ASP A 490 24.43 -2.17 -17.77
N PHE A 491 23.58 -3.15 -18.05
CA PHE A 491 22.37 -3.43 -17.26
C PHE A 491 22.52 -4.69 -16.43
N TYR A 492 22.35 -4.53 -15.13
CA TYR A 492 22.23 -5.65 -14.18
C TYR A 492 21.38 -5.24 -12.98
N ARG A 493 20.92 -6.24 -12.24
CA ARG A 493 20.21 -6.04 -10.98
C ARG A 493 21.10 -6.36 -9.78
N ILE A 494 20.77 -5.72 -8.67
CA ILE A 494 21.43 -5.92 -7.38
C ILE A 494 20.43 -6.57 -6.44
N ASN A 495 20.84 -7.69 -5.84
CA ASN A 495 20.12 -8.37 -4.78
C ASN A 495 20.76 -8.05 -3.41
N LYS A 496 19.93 -8.09 -2.35
CA LYS A 496 20.40 -7.93 -0.96
C LYS A 496 19.84 -9.04 -0.09
N SER A 497 20.62 -9.50 0.86
CA SER A 497 20.20 -10.47 1.87
C SER A 497 19.50 -9.86 3.08
N PHE A 498 19.19 -8.58 3.02
CA PHE A 498 18.53 -7.79 4.07
C PHE A 498 17.68 -6.70 3.46
N ASN A 499 16.80 -6.10 4.25
CA ASN A 499 16.02 -4.93 3.83
C ASN A 499 15.67 -4.02 5.01
N LEU A 500 15.56 -2.73 4.74
CA LEU A 500 14.83 -1.78 5.58
C LEU A 500 13.33 -1.90 5.27
N SER A 501 13.01 -1.95 3.98
CA SER A 501 11.68 -2.25 3.45
C SER A 501 11.79 -2.99 2.12
N LYS A 502 10.70 -3.58 1.66
CA LYS A 502 10.66 -4.21 0.32
C LYS A 502 10.78 -3.18 -0.82
N ASN A 503 10.70 -1.88 -0.49
CA ASN A 503 10.84 -0.75 -1.42
C ASN A 503 12.23 -0.09 -1.36
N ASP A 504 13.23 -0.76 -0.82
CA ASP A 504 14.62 -0.28 -0.81
C ASP A 504 15.16 0.06 -2.22
N PRO A 505 14.78 -0.66 -3.32
CA PRO A 505 15.18 -0.25 -4.66
C PRO A 505 14.70 1.17 -5.02
N PHE A 506 13.53 1.58 -4.57
CA PHE A 506 13.06 2.95 -4.72
C PHE A 506 13.78 3.94 -3.78
N MET A 507 14.14 3.49 -2.56
CA MET A 507 14.81 4.33 -1.56
C MET A 507 16.15 4.84 -2.04
N VAL A 508 16.93 3.99 -2.70
CA VAL A 508 18.29 4.31 -3.17
C VAL A 508 18.44 4.19 -4.68
N ASP A 509 17.36 4.11 -5.42
CA ASP A 509 17.25 4.16 -6.88
C ASP A 509 18.23 3.24 -7.63
N TYR A 510 17.91 1.94 -7.69
CA TYR A 510 18.68 0.94 -8.42
C TYR A 510 17.77 -0.17 -8.98
N PRO A 511 18.18 -0.85 -10.08
CA PRO A 511 17.48 -2.04 -10.57
C PRO A 511 17.53 -3.15 -9.52
N GLY A 512 16.38 -3.44 -8.92
CA GLY A 512 16.25 -4.43 -7.85
C GLY A 512 15.38 -5.62 -8.23
N LEU A 513 14.87 -6.34 -7.21
CA LEU A 513 13.96 -7.49 -7.38
C LEU A 513 12.81 -7.45 -6.39
N SER A 514 12.82 -6.53 -5.45
CA SER A 514 11.77 -6.43 -4.43
C SER A 514 10.85 -5.24 -4.65
N VAL A 515 9.57 -5.40 -4.29
CA VAL A 515 8.61 -4.30 -4.21
C VAL A 515 7.41 -4.70 -3.35
N PHE A 516 6.88 -3.74 -2.60
CA PHE A 516 5.59 -3.81 -1.95
C PHE A 516 4.70 -2.68 -2.46
N SER A 517 3.72 -3.02 -3.29
CA SER A 517 2.80 -2.05 -3.88
C SER A 517 1.46 -2.69 -4.23
N SER A 518 0.37 -1.92 -4.09
CA SER A 518 -0.95 -2.33 -4.58
C SER A 518 -1.02 -2.39 -6.12
N ASN A 519 -0.09 -1.71 -6.81
CA ASN A 519 0.02 -1.68 -8.27
C ASN A 519 1.08 -2.67 -8.80
N LEU A 520 1.38 -3.73 -8.03
CA LEU A 520 2.26 -4.81 -8.48
C LEU A 520 1.52 -5.72 -9.47
N GLU A 521 2.17 -6.00 -10.60
CA GLU A 521 1.62 -6.81 -11.69
C GLU A 521 1.46 -8.28 -11.25
N ASN A 522 0.29 -8.86 -11.54
CA ASN A 522 0.00 -10.25 -11.22
C ASN A 522 0.96 -11.21 -11.93
N SER A 523 1.29 -10.95 -13.20
CA SER A 523 2.23 -11.76 -13.96
C SER A 523 3.62 -11.84 -13.34
N THR A 524 4.12 -10.74 -12.80
CA THR A 524 5.41 -10.71 -12.08
C THR A 524 5.34 -11.50 -10.79
N ARG A 525 4.23 -11.37 -10.04
CA ARG A 525 4.00 -12.15 -8.81
C ARG A 525 3.98 -13.64 -9.09
N ASP A 526 3.22 -14.05 -10.11
CA ASP A 526 3.06 -15.46 -10.48
C ASP A 526 4.40 -16.07 -10.93
N LEU A 527 5.24 -15.32 -11.65
CA LEU A 527 6.58 -15.78 -12.04
C LEU A 527 7.47 -16.02 -10.82
N PHE A 528 7.47 -15.07 -9.86
CA PHE A 528 8.26 -15.22 -8.64
C PHE A 528 7.81 -16.45 -7.84
N ASP A 529 6.51 -16.65 -7.64
CA ASP A 529 5.94 -17.81 -6.94
C ASP A 529 6.29 -19.12 -7.64
N ARG A 530 6.13 -19.20 -8.98
CA ARG A 530 6.44 -20.39 -9.79
C ARG A 530 7.92 -20.76 -9.74
N LEU A 531 8.81 -19.81 -9.47
CA LEU A 531 10.25 -20.04 -9.32
C LEU A 531 10.71 -20.23 -7.86
N GLY A 532 9.78 -20.25 -6.89
CA GLY A 532 10.08 -20.47 -5.47
C GLY A 532 10.49 -19.21 -4.71
N ASN A 533 10.13 -18.02 -5.23
CA ASN A 533 10.33 -16.73 -4.57
C ASN A 533 8.99 -16.16 -4.08
N ASN A 534 9.03 -15.13 -3.23
CA ASN A 534 7.80 -14.51 -2.77
C ASN A 534 7.13 -13.71 -3.91
N GLY A 535 5.91 -14.09 -4.25
CA GLY A 535 5.06 -13.47 -5.27
C GLY A 535 3.63 -13.18 -4.84
N ILE A 536 3.27 -13.27 -3.54
CA ILE A 536 1.87 -13.14 -3.12
C ILE A 536 1.48 -11.70 -2.82
N ASN A 537 2.05 -11.13 -1.77
CA ASN A 537 1.69 -9.78 -1.33
C ASN A 537 2.69 -8.71 -1.81
N ALA A 538 3.89 -9.15 -2.10
CA ALA A 538 5.02 -8.38 -2.58
C ALA A 538 5.89 -9.30 -3.42
N THR A 539 6.89 -8.77 -4.09
CA THR A 539 8.02 -9.57 -4.58
C THR A 539 9.21 -9.39 -3.66
N THR A 540 9.89 -10.48 -3.36
CA THR A 540 11.22 -10.50 -2.75
C THR A 540 12.03 -11.67 -3.29
N TYR A 541 13.35 -11.49 -3.33
CA TYR A 541 14.27 -12.44 -3.92
C TYR A 541 15.48 -12.60 -2.99
N TYR A 542 15.40 -13.55 -2.05
CA TYR A 542 16.50 -13.77 -1.09
C TYR A 542 17.30 -15.01 -1.40
N GLN A 543 16.67 -16.05 -1.92
CA GLN A 543 17.24 -17.41 -2.03
C GLN A 543 17.18 -17.96 -3.47
N GLY A 544 17.41 -17.16 -4.49
CA GLY A 544 17.46 -17.66 -5.87
C GLY A 544 18.60 -18.64 -6.11
N THR A 545 18.45 -19.56 -7.08
CA THR A 545 19.53 -20.40 -7.56
C THR A 545 20.49 -19.62 -8.45
N PRO A 546 21.72 -20.09 -8.71
CA PRO A 546 22.63 -19.49 -9.70
C PRO A 546 21.99 -19.31 -11.09
N PHE A 547 21.16 -20.25 -11.52
CA PHE A 547 20.42 -20.13 -12.78
C PHE A 547 19.34 -19.01 -12.74
N GLN A 548 18.66 -18.86 -11.61
CA GLN A 548 17.70 -17.73 -11.45
C GLN A 548 18.42 -16.38 -11.36
N ASP A 549 19.60 -16.32 -10.71
CA ASP A 549 20.42 -15.11 -10.70
C ASP A 549 20.79 -14.71 -12.13
N ALA A 550 21.22 -15.68 -12.95
CA ALA A 550 21.51 -15.45 -14.35
C ALA A 550 20.27 -14.98 -15.13
N LEU A 551 19.13 -15.65 -14.98
CA LEU A 551 17.88 -15.36 -15.66
C LEU A 551 17.38 -13.92 -15.40
N PHE A 552 17.52 -13.44 -14.16
CA PHE A 552 17.14 -12.08 -13.77
C PHE A 552 18.26 -11.06 -13.90
N SER A 553 19.41 -11.42 -14.50
CA SER A 553 20.59 -10.55 -14.64
C SER A 553 21.07 -10.00 -13.28
N VAL A 554 21.05 -10.80 -12.21
CA VAL A 554 21.51 -10.41 -10.87
C VAL A 554 23.03 -10.55 -10.79
N LYS A 555 23.75 -9.43 -10.79
CA LYS A 555 25.21 -9.41 -10.77
C LYS A 555 25.78 -9.45 -9.37
N TYR A 556 25.16 -8.78 -8.44
CA TYR A 556 25.64 -8.63 -7.07
C TYR A 556 24.65 -9.09 -6.01
N LEU A 557 25.19 -9.73 -4.97
CA LEU A 557 24.53 -10.00 -3.70
C LEU A 557 25.21 -9.18 -2.60
N VAL A 558 24.47 -8.32 -1.93
CA VAL A 558 24.94 -7.53 -0.78
C VAL A 558 24.46 -8.18 0.52
N THR A 559 25.39 -8.42 1.45
CA THR A 559 25.09 -9.02 2.77
C THR A 559 25.53 -8.10 3.91
N PRO A 560 24.88 -8.11 5.08
CA PRO A 560 25.34 -7.36 6.23
C PRO A 560 26.54 -8.05 6.89
N LYS A 561 27.44 -7.26 7.47
CA LYS A 561 28.48 -7.73 8.38
C LYS A 561 27.88 -7.90 9.78
N PRO A 562 28.35 -8.89 10.57
CA PRO A 562 28.03 -8.93 11.99
C PRO A 562 28.45 -7.64 12.70
N VAL A 563 27.59 -7.13 13.57
CA VAL A 563 27.92 -5.96 14.42
C VAL A 563 28.56 -6.46 15.70
N LEU A 564 29.83 -6.16 15.91
CA LEU A 564 30.56 -6.50 17.11
C LEU A 564 30.44 -5.34 18.12
N LYS A 565 30.19 -5.64 19.40
CA LYS A 565 30.07 -4.63 20.46
C LYS A 565 31.35 -3.82 20.66
N GLU A 566 32.48 -4.42 20.33
CA GLU A 566 33.82 -3.78 20.42
C GLU A 566 33.94 -2.62 19.43
N ASP A 567 33.40 -2.77 18.21
CA ASP A 567 33.43 -1.74 17.17
C ASP A 567 32.40 -0.63 17.40
N TYR A 568 31.32 -0.95 18.12
CA TYR A 568 30.17 -0.05 18.33
C TYR A 568 29.71 -0.10 19.78
N PRO A 569 30.36 0.67 20.68
CA PRO A 569 30.02 0.68 22.12
C PRO A 569 28.58 1.12 22.40
N ASP A 570 28.06 2.08 21.62
CA ASP A 570 26.65 2.51 21.69
C ASP A 570 25.85 2.01 20.49
N THR A 571 25.07 0.95 20.68
CA THR A 571 24.18 0.38 19.66
C THR A 571 22.77 0.96 19.67
N SER A 572 22.48 1.91 20.56
CA SER A 572 21.10 2.44 20.75
C SER A 572 20.53 3.10 19.49
N LYS A 573 21.37 3.74 18.69
CA LYS A 573 21.01 4.43 17.45
C LYS A 573 21.33 3.62 16.18
N LEU A 574 21.97 2.47 16.32
CA LEU A 574 22.34 1.64 15.18
C LEU A 574 21.17 0.78 14.73
N TYR A 575 21.00 0.68 13.41
CA TYR A 575 20.15 -0.30 12.80
C TYR A 575 20.96 -1.53 12.42
N VAL A 576 20.63 -2.67 13.01
CA VAL A 576 21.32 -3.93 12.70
C VAL A 576 20.48 -4.71 11.71
N PHE A 577 20.95 -4.85 10.48
CA PHE A 577 20.34 -5.70 9.48
C PHE A 577 20.59 -7.18 9.77
N GLY A 578 19.53 -7.98 9.77
CA GLY A 578 19.60 -9.42 9.81
C GLY A 578 19.93 -10.01 8.43
N ASN A 579 20.80 -11.00 8.37
CA ASN A 579 21.05 -11.73 7.13
C ASN A 579 19.92 -12.77 6.87
N MET A 580 19.28 -12.65 5.72
CA MET A 580 18.09 -13.45 5.35
C MET A 580 18.40 -14.59 4.37
N VAL A 581 19.67 -14.87 4.07
CA VAL A 581 20.06 -15.87 3.06
C VAL A 581 21.02 -16.92 3.60
N THR A 582 20.98 -18.09 2.99
CA THR A 582 21.88 -19.22 3.26
C THR A 582 22.82 -19.50 2.06
N ARG A 583 22.95 -18.57 1.10
CA ARG A 583 23.67 -18.68 -0.17
C ARG A 583 25.19 -18.81 0.02
N LYS A 584 25.65 -19.97 0.47
CA LYS A 584 27.09 -20.26 0.65
C LYS A 584 27.83 -20.28 -0.68
N ASP A 585 27.21 -20.68 -1.79
CA ASP A 585 27.74 -20.64 -3.14
C ASP A 585 28.26 -19.24 -3.56
N ILE A 586 27.74 -18.20 -2.94
CA ILE A 586 28.15 -16.80 -3.16
C ILE A 586 29.01 -16.30 -2.00
N THR A 587 28.56 -16.47 -0.76
CA THR A 587 29.14 -15.80 0.41
C THR A 587 30.48 -16.42 0.88
N THR A 588 30.86 -17.57 0.34
CA THR A 588 32.22 -18.18 0.56
C THR A 588 33.28 -17.62 -0.38
N LYS A 589 32.86 -16.88 -1.44
CA LYS A 589 33.80 -16.20 -2.35
C LYS A 589 34.40 -14.94 -1.69
N ALA A 590 35.48 -14.42 -2.26
CA ALA A 590 35.98 -13.10 -1.85
C ALA A 590 34.96 -12.00 -2.23
N PRO A 591 34.69 -11.06 -1.35
CA PRO A 591 33.85 -9.92 -1.68
C PRO A 591 34.52 -8.98 -2.69
N VAL A 592 33.80 -8.47 -3.65
CA VAL A 592 34.31 -7.51 -4.66
C VAL A 592 34.26 -6.07 -4.16
N TYR A 593 33.44 -5.80 -3.16
CA TYR A 593 33.34 -4.49 -2.49
C TYR A 593 32.96 -4.68 -1.03
N GLU A 594 33.58 -3.91 -0.15
CA GLU A 594 33.22 -3.85 1.27
C GLU A 594 32.95 -2.41 1.71
N ALA A 595 31.75 -2.15 2.24
CA ALA A 595 31.44 -0.96 3.00
C ALA A 595 31.69 -1.18 4.51
N ALA A 596 31.49 -0.17 5.31
CA ALA A 596 31.67 -0.28 6.76
C ALA A 596 30.93 -1.47 7.36
N ARG A 597 29.65 -1.66 7.01
CA ARG A 597 28.78 -2.68 7.60
C ARG A 597 28.17 -3.68 6.60
N THR A 598 28.63 -3.70 5.35
CA THR A 598 28.16 -4.64 4.32
C THR A 598 29.30 -5.21 3.51
N LYS A 599 29.06 -6.38 2.89
CA LYS A 599 29.91 -7.03 1.91
C LYS A 599 29.14 -7.28 0.64
N THR A 600 29.77 -7.05 -0.51
CA THR A 600 29.20 -7.28 -1.84
C THR A 600 29.95 -8.41 -2.53
N PHE A 601 29.20 -9.36 -3.07
CA PHE A 601 29.74 -10.53 -3.77
C PHE A 601 29.18 -10.59 -5.18
N GLU A 602 29.95 -11.09 -6.14
CA GLU A 602 29.44 -11.47 -7.45
C GLU A 602 28.70 -12.80 -7.38
N THR A 603 27.51 -12.85 -7.99
CA THR A 603 26.68 -14.08 -8.02
C THR A 603 27.29 -15.16 -8.91
N GLY A 604 27.84 -14.76 -10.07
CA GLY A 604 28.43 -15.63 -11.08
C GLY A 604 28.13 -15.17 -12.50
N LEU A 605 27.94 -16.11 -13.42
CA LEU A 605 27.52 -15.80 -14.79
C LEU A 605 26.09 -15.25 -14.80
N ILE A 606 25.86 -14.17 -15.55
CA ILE A 606 24.53 -13.57 -15.72
C ILE A 606 24.17 -13.49 -17.20
N LEU A 607 22.87 -13.59 -17.51
CA LEU A 607 22.35 -13.35 -18.85
C LEU A 607 22.17 -11.84 -19.07
N PRO A 608 22.45 -11.33 -20.29
CA PRO A 608 22.08 -9.96 -20.66
C PRO A 608 20.59 -9.73 -20.54
N ILE A 609 20.16 -8.46 -20.53
CA ILE A 609 18.72 -8.09 -20.44
C ILE A 609 17.88 -8.71 -21.56
N ALA A 610 18.49 -9.01 -22.72
CA ALA A 610 17.85 -9.73 -23.83
C ALA A 610 18.85 -10.68 -24.47
N TYR A 611 18.43 -11.88 -24.82
CA TYR A 611 19.24 -12.93 -25.41
C TYR A 611 18.42 -13.86 -26.32
N GLY A 612 19.07 -14.45 -27.32
CA GLY A 612 18.48 -15.37 -28.28
C GLY A 612 18.04 -16.71 -27.68
N VAL A 613 16.84 -17.18 -28.04
CA VAL A 613 16.28 -18.48 -27.65
C VAL A 613 15.46 -19.09 -28.79
N ASN A 614 15.23 -20.40 -28.72
CA ASN A 614 14.41 -21.16 -29.62
C ASN A 614 12.90 -21.11 -29.28
N ASP A 615 12.05 -21.58 -30.17
CA ASP A 615 10.60 -21.66 -29.96
C ASP A 615 10.22 -22.54 -28.76
N ALA A 616 10.98 -23.60 -28.47
CA ALA A 616 10.70 -24.46 -27.31
C ALA A 616 10.76 -23.70 -26.00
N THR A 617 11.73 -22.80 -25.83
CA THR A 617 11.88 -21.96 -24.64
C THR A 617 10.70 -21.02 -24.44
N VAL A 618 10.23 -20.38 -25.51
CA VAL A 618 9.09 -19.46 -25.45
C VAL A 618 7.80 -20.17 -25.07
N ASN A 619 7.65 -21.42 -25.50
CA ASN A 619 6.45 -22.23 -25.29
C ASN A 619 6.42 -23.00 -23.96
N VAL A 620 7.45 -22.90 -23.10
CA VAL A 620 7.45 -23.53 -21.78
C VAL A 620 6.25 -23.06 -20.95
N LYS A 621 5.52 -24.01 -20.36
CA LYS A 621 4.43 -23.73 -19.43
C LYS A 621 4.91 -24.00 -18.01
N LEU A 622 4.86 -22.95 -17.18
CA LEU A 622 5.22 -23.01 -15.76
C LEU A 622 4.00 -23.36 -14.92
N GLU A 623 4.20 -24.20 -13.92
CA GLU A 623 3.18 -24.66 -13.00
C GLU A 623 3.32 -23.97 -11.64
N ASN A 624 2.19 -23.74 -10.95
CA ASN A 624 2.21 -23.13 -9.62
C ASN A 624 2.80 -24.12 -8.61
N HIS A 625 3.55 -23.61 -7.66
CA HIS A 625 4.15 -24.36 -6.53
C HIS A 625 5.11 -25.50 -6.95
N GLN A 626 5.70 -25.42 -8.17
CA GLN A 626 6.62 -26.43 -8.70
C GLN A 626 7.98 -25.83 -9.10
N PRO A 627 8.71 -25.17 -8.17
CA PRO A 627 9.92 -24.41 -8.54
C PRO A 627 11.04 -25.28 -9.13
N ILE A 628 11.17 -26.54 -8.69
CA ILE A 628 12.19 -27.46 -9.21
C ILE A 628 11.86 -27.85 -10.66
N GLN A 629 10.62 -28.32 -10.92
CA GLN A 629 10.18 -28.72 -12.24
C GLN A 629 10.22 -27.54 -13.23
N ASN A 630 9.82 -26.35 -12.79
CA ASN A 630 9.80 -25.17 -13.63
C ASN A 630 11.22 -24.77 -14.09
N GLN A 631 12.19 -24.76 -13.17
CA GLN A 631 13.58 -24.48 -13.54
C GLN A 631 14.15 -25.55 -14.49
N ASN A 632 13.83 -26.82 -14.25
CA ASN A 632 14.22 -27.91 -15.16
C ASN A 632 13.63 -27.72 -16.57
N LYS A 633 12.32 -27.45 -16.70
CA LYS A 633 11.67 -27.19 -17.98
C LYS A 633 12.32 -26.03 -18.75
N ILE A 634 12.66 -24.94 -18.04
CA ILE A 634 13.33 -23.79 -18.65
C ILE A 634 14.72 -24.18 -19.15
N VAL A 635 15.54 -24.82 -18.30
CA VAL A 635 16.91 -25.22 -18.64
C VAL A 635 16.90 -26.22 -19.80
N GLN A 636 16.02 -27.22 -19.76
CA GLN A 636 15.88 -28.21 -20.83
C GLN A 636 15.51 -27.57 -22.17
N ALA A 637 14.56 -26.65 -22.17
CA ALA A 637 14.12 -25.97 -23.40
C ALA A 637 15.22 -25.03 -23.94
N MET A 638 15.91 -24.27 -23.08
CA MET A 638 16.96 -23.35 -23.47
C MET A 638 18.21 -24.05 -24.01
N GLY A 639 18.53 -25.22 -23.45
CA GLY A 639 19.71 -26.00 -23.81
C GLY A 639 19.44 -27.16 -24.78
N ALA A 640 18.19 -27.30 -25.27
CA ALA A 640 17.76 -28.44 -26.09
C ALA A 640 18.24 -29.79 -25.54
N THR A 641 18.11 -29.99 -24.22
CA THR A 641 18.58 -31.17 -23.49
C THR A 641 17.47 -31.84 -22.68
N SER A 642 17.65 -33.13 -22.36
CA SER A 642 16.77 -33.85 -21.41
C SER A 642 17.33 -33.88 -19.98
N GLU A 643 18.52 -33.32 -19.74
CA GLU A 643 19.14 -33.30 -18.43
C GLU A 643 18.42 -32.37 -17.47
N ASN A 644 18.35 -32.77 -16.19
CA ASN A 644 17.78 -31.94 -15.13
C ASN A 644 18.86 -31.02 -14.52
N TYR A 645 18.53 -29.73 -14.44
CA TYR A 645 19.32 -28.78 -13.65
C TYR A 645 19.23 -29.07 -12.14
N LEU A 646 18.03 -29.36 -11.67
CA LEU A 646 17.73 -29.71 -10.29
C LEU A 646 17.24 -31.16 -10.22
N ALA A 647 18.15 -32.05 -9.83
CA ALA A 647 17.82 -33.46 -9.65
C ALA A 647 17.20 -33.66 -8.25
N VAL A 648 15.95 -34.12 -8.23
CA VAL A 648 15.25 -34.43 -6.95
C VAL A 648 15.92 -35.62 -6.28
N LEU A 649 16.13 -35.50 -4.97
CA LEU A 649 16.79 -36.51 -4.13
C LEU A 649 15.86 -36.96 -3.00
N GLY A 650 16.04 -38.19 -2.51
CA GLY A 650 15.62 -38.62 -1.19
C GLY A 650 16.64 -38.20 -0.12
N ALA A 651 16.23 -38.08 1.12
CA ALA A 651 17.14 -38.02 2.25
C ALA A 651 17.87 -39.37 2.41
N ASN A 652 19.10 -39.37 2.93
CA ASN A 652 19.81 -40.60 3.26
C ASN A 652 19.09 -41.38 4.37
N GLU A 653 18.53 -40.66 5.33
CA GLU A 653 17.75 -41.18 6.42
C GLU A 653 16.64 -40.16 6.78
N MET A 654 15.47 -40.64 7.14
CA MET A 654 14.39 -39.84 7.72
C MET A 654 14.04 -40.38 9.10
N LYS A 655 14.22 -39.55 10.12
CA LYS A 655 13.92 -39.93 11.51
C LYS A 655 12.65 -39.22 11.97
N LEU A 656 11.72 -40.00 12.52
CA LEU A 656 10.54 -39.50 13.19
C LEU A 656 10.72 -39.68 14.70
N ASP A 657 10.50 -38.63 15.48
CA ASP A 657 10.47 -38.68 16.92
C ASP A 657 9.15 -38.01 17.38
N ASN A 658 8.35 -38.75 18.13
CA ASN A 658 7.00 -38.37 18.53
C ASN A 658 6.08 -37.99 17.36
N MET A 659 6.30 -38.58 16.19
CA MET A 659 5.52 -38.37 14.96
C MET A 659 5.18 -39.70 14.30
N GLU A 660 4.00 -39.79 13.71
CA GLU A 660 3.57 -40.92 12.90
C GLU A 660 2.98 -40.49 11.55
N VAL A 661 3.01 -41.38 10.57
CA VAL A 661 2.30 -41.25 9.30
C VAL A 661 0.83 -41.51 9.56
N VAL A 662 -0.04 -40.55 9.20
CA VAL A 662 -1.49 -40.62 9.47
C VAL A 662 -2.16 -41.78 8.73
N ASP A 663 -1.79 -42.01 7.47
CA ASP A 663 -2.38 -43.02 6.59
C ASP A 663 -1.30 -43.53 5.63
N PRO A 664 -1.10 -44.86 5.53
CA PRO A 664 -0.17 -45.45 4.57
C PRO A 664 -0.42 -45.07 3.13
N SER A 665 -1.67 -44.73 2.77
CA SER A 665 -1.99 -44.19 1.42
C SER A 665 -1.58 -42.75 1.20
N LYS A 666 -1.20 -42.04 2.29
CA LYS A 666 -0.72 -40.65 2.31
C LYS A 666 0.60 -40.55 3.07
N PRO A 667 1.67 -41.19 2.58
CA PRO A 667 2.92 -41.40 3.33
C PRO A 667 3.65 -40.09 3.73
N GLU A 668 3.25 -38.94 3.17
CA GLU A 668 3.85 -37.61 3.46
C GLU A 668 2.95 -36.77 4.38
N THR A 669 1.93 -37.37 5.02
CA THR A 669 1.05 -36.70 6.01
C THR A 669 1.35 -37.23 7.40
N TYR A 670 1.74 -36.32 8.26
CA TYR A 670 2.24 -36.66 9.61
C TYR A 670 1.37 -36.03 10.70
N LYS A 671 1.35 -36.65 11.85
CA LYS A 671 0.67 -36.21 13.06
C LYS A 671 1.51 -36.54 14.30
N ARG A 672 1.43 -35.69 15.31
CA ARG A 672 2.07 -35.91 16.61
C ARG A 672 1.36 -37.05 17.38
N ILE A 673 2.17 -37.91 18.03
CA ILE A 673 1.68 -39.04 18.82
C ILE A 673 1.28 -38.59 20.23
N ASP A 674 2.21 -38.00 20.98
CA ASP A 674 2.03 -37.52 22.35
C ASP A 674 1.94 -36.00 22.37
N SER A 675 0.76 -35.47 22.74
CA SER A 675 0.47 -34.02 22.79
C SER A 675 1.23 -33.28 23.89
N SER A 676 1.89 -33.96 24.82
CA SER A 676 2.66 -33.36 25.90
C SER A 676 4.06 -32.90 25.47
N LYS A 677 4.52 -33.31 24.29
CA LYS A 677 5.86 -33.07 23.75
C LYS A 677 5.79 -32.62 22.28
N PRO A 678 6.69 -31.74 21.81
CA PRO A 678 6.83 -31.51 20.37
C PRO A 678 7.17 -32.80 19.63
N GLY A 679 6.73 -32.93 18.39
CA GLY A 679 7.15 -33.97 17.47
C GLY A 679 8.21 -33.42 16.49
N THR A 680 9.14 -34.24 16.05
CA THR A 680 10.15 -33.87 15.07
C THR A 680 10.22 -34.83 13.89
N ILE A 681 10.46 -34.23 12.70
CA ILE A 681 10.75 -34.96 11.47
C ILE A 681 12.13 -34.45 11.01
N THR A 682 13.14 -35.30 11.02
CA THR A 682 14.50 -34.95 10.62
C THR A 682 14.87 -35.65 9.32
N TYR A 683 15.19 -34.87 8.30
CA TYR A 683 15.77 -35.33 7.04
C TYR A 683 17.28 -35.22 7.13
N HIS A 684 17.96 -36.36 7.19
CA HIS A 684 19.41 -36.44 7.21
C HIS A 684 19.92 -36.58 5.78
N LEU A 685 20.77 -35.67 5.35
CA LEU A 685 21.39 -35.63 4.01
C LEU A 685 22.90 -35.63 4.13
N VAL A 686 23.56 -36.54 3.45
CA VAL A 686 25.00 -36.56 3.28
C VAL A 686 25.32 -36.23 1.81
N PRO A 687 25.79 -35.02 1.48
CA PRO A 687 26.13 -34.60 0.12
C PRO A 687 27.17 -35.53 -0.51
N GLN A 688 26.91 -36.07 -1.70
CA GLN A 688 27.79 -36.97 -2.44
C GLN A 688 28.66 -36.25 -3.48
N SER A 689 28.45 -34.98 -3.68
CA SER A 689 29.16 -34.11 -4.64
C SER A 689 29.36 -32.72 -4.08
N ALA A 690 30.28 -31.97 -4.69
CA ALA A 690 30.57 -30.57 -4.34
C ALA A 690 29.48 -29.57 -4.84
N GLU A 691 28.46 -30.08 -5.51
CA GLU A 691 27.32 -29.30 -6.01
C GLU A 691 26.50 -28.66 -4.88
N ASP A 692 25.60 -27.75 -5.25
CA ASP A 692 24.66 -27.13 -4.32
C ASP A 692 23.47 -28.04 -4.07
N TYR A 693 23.08 -28.13 -2.83
CA TYR A 693 21.86 -28.84 -2.39
C TYR A 693 20.83 -27.85 -1.87
N TRP A 694 19.61 -28.09 -2.30
CA TRP A 694 18.47 -27.19 -2.09
C TRP A 694 17.30 -27.95 -1.49
N VAL A 695 16.42 -27.22 -0.80
CA VAL A 695 15.12 -27.73 -0.38
C VAL A 695 14.02 -26.77 -0.78
N ALA A 696 12.96 -27.31 -1.36
CA ALA A 696 11.68 -26.63 -1.54
C ALA A 696 10.82 -26.88 -0.31
N ILE A 697 10.38 -25.82 0.37
CA ILE A 697 9.60 -25.89 1.62
C ILE A 697 8.22 -25.31 1.36
N PRO A 698 7.13 -26.09 1.58
CA PRO A 698 5.77 -25.63 1.36
C PRO A 698 5.30 -24.62 2.41
N GLN A 699 4.38 -23.73 2.05
CA GLN A 699 3.83 -22.67 2.88
C GLN A 699 3.29 -23.13 4.23
N ILE A 700 2.77 -24.35 4.30
CA ILE A 700 2.23 -24.91 5.53
C ILE A 700 3.23 -24.84 6.69
N LEU A 701 4.53 -24.94 6.41
CA LEU A 701 5.59 -24.86 7.39
C LEU A 701 5.99 -23.42 7.75
N SER A 702 5.67 -22.43 6.90
CA SER A 702 6.02 -21.03 7.12
C SER A 702 4.85 -20.15 7.58
N HIS A 703 3.61 -20.56 7.28
CA HIS A 703 2.41 -19.74 7.50
C HIS A 703 1.63 -20.12 8.77
N THR A 704 1.76 -21.37 9.22
CA THR A 704 1.14 -21.80 10.46
C THR A 704 1.80 -21.13 11.67
N ASP A 705 1.08 -21.07 12.76
CA ASP A 705 1.46 -20.41 14.01
C ASP A 705 2.96 -20.56 14.32
N LYS A 706 3.69 -19.45 14.22
CA LYS A 706 5.15 -19.39 14.43
C LYS A 706 5.61 -20.00 15.75
N ASN A 707 4.71 -20.13 16.71
CA ASN A 707 4.97 -20.74 18.00
C ASN A 707 4.79 -22.26 18.00
N LYS A 708 4.35 -22.85 16.88
CA LYS A 708 4.00 -24.28 16.81
C LYS A 708 4.81 -25.06 15.78
N ILE A 709 5.45 -24.40 14.82
CA ILE A 709 6.30 -25.08 13.82
C ILE A 709 7.63 -24.35 13.72
N HIS A 710 8.71 -25.09 13.91
CA HIS A 710 10.07 -24.60 13.75
C HIS A 710 10.79 -25.44 12.71
N VAL A 711 11.40 -24.78 11.72
CA VAL A 711 12.29 -25.43 10.75
C VAL A 711 13.72 -25.11 11.13
N MET A 712 14.51 -26.15 11.36
CA MET A 712 15.92 -26.02 11.79
C MET A 712 16.84 -26.60 10.73
N LEU A 713 17.92 -25.88 10.45
CA LEU A 713 19.02 -26.35 9.62
C LEU A 713 20.25 -26.55 10.51
N ASN A 714 20.70 -27.81 10.63
CA ASN A 714 21.81 -28.19 11.53
C ASN A 714 21.61 -27.67 12.97
N GLY A 715 20.41 -27.87 13.53
CA GLY A 715 20.05 -27.44 14.87
C GLY A 715 19.83 -25.94 15.07
N LYS A 716 19.98 -25.12 14.03
CA LYS A 716 19.70 -23.68 14.08
C LYS A 716 18.36 -23.37 13.43
N ASN A 717 17.52 -22.65 14.16
CA ASN A 717 16.21 -22.23 13.65
C ASN A 717 16.36 -21.37 12.39
N TYR A 718 15.59 -21.72 11.34
CA TYR A 718 15.48 -20.95 10.11
C TYR A 718 14.28 -20.03 10.20
N GLU A 719 14.52 -18.73 10.16
CA GLU A 719 13.46 -17.73 10.16
C GLU A 719 12.96 -17.46 8.74
N PHE A 720 11.70 -17.78 8.50
CA PHE A 720 11.03 -17.47 7.25
C PHE A 720 10.79 -15.96 7.12
N GLN A 721 11.26 -15.38 6.03
CA GLN A 721 11.22 -13.94 5.82
C GLN A 721 9.85 -13.42 5.39
N ASP A 722 9.02 -14.27 4.78
CA ASP A 722 7.67 -13.91 4.36
C ASP A 722 6.71 -15.08 4.58
N LYS A 723 5.83 -14.93 5.55
CA LYS A 723 4.80 -15.92 5.90
C LYS A 723 3.76 -16.15 4.80
N PHE A 724 3.69 -15.28 3.79
CA PHE A 724 2.74 -15.40 2.69
C PHE A 724 3.31 -16.14 1.48
N GLN A 725 4.60 -16.48 1.48
CA GLN A 725 5.25 -17.19 0.37
C GLN A 725 4.73 -18.63 0.29
N GLN A 726 4.28 -19.06 -0.90
CA GLN A 726 3.69 -20.39 -1.11
C GLN A 726 4.73 -21.51 -1.06
N MET A 727 5.86 -21.31 -1.72
CA MET A 727 7.00 -22.24 -1.69
C MET A 727 8.26 -21.44 -1.41
N GLN A 728 9.06 -21.90 -0.45
CA GLN A 728 10.39 -21.35 -0.22
C GLN A 728 11.44 -22.30 -0.76
N PHE A 729 12.44 -21.74 -1.41
CA PHE A 729 13.54 -22.50 -1.97
C PHE A 729 14.83 -22.02 -1.33
N ILE A 730 15.47 -22.87 -0.51
CA ILE A 730 16.65 -22.50 0.26
C ILE A 730 17.83 -23.44 0.00
N GLN A 731 19.04 -22.90 -0.02
CA GLN A 731 20.27 -23.67 -0.08
C GLN A 731 20.57 -24.28 1.28
N ILE A 732 20.79 -25.60 1.34
CA ILE A 732 21.08 -26.34 2.58
C ILE A 732 22.53 -26.80 2.68
N ALA A 733 23.20 -27.05 1.54
CA ALA A 733 24.61 -27.41 1.51
C ALA A 733 25.30 -26.88 0.24
N HIS A 734 26.59 -26.58 0.34
CA HIS A 734 27.48 -26.15 -0.73
C HIS A 734 28.89 -26.67 -0.47
N ASN A 735 29.52 -27.33 -1.47
CA ASN A 735 30.88 -27.88 -1.38
C ASN A 735 31.11 -28.65 -0.08
N SER A 736 30.15 -29.50 0.31
CA SER A 736 30.12 -30.19 1.62
C SER A 736 30.15 -31.71 1.48
N VAL A 737 30.97 -32.27 0.57
CA VAL A 737 31.03 -33.71 0.32
C VAL A 737 31.31 -34.47 1.59
N GLY A 738 30.46 -35.47 1.91
CA GLY A 738 30.58 -36.30 3.10
C GLY A 738 30.25 -35.62 4.42
N GLN A 739 29.89 -34.33 4.43
CA GLN A 739 29.50 -33.60 5.64
C GLN A 739 27.98 -33.67 5.80
N PRO A 740 27.46 -34.27 6.89
CA PRO A 740 26.04 -34.39 7.06
C PRO A 740 25.34 -33.02 7.27
N THR A 741 24.15 -32.91 6.75
CA THR A 741 23.27 -31.76 6.93
C THR A 741 21.88 -32.25 7.33
N ASP A 742 21.39 -31.75 8.45
CA ASP A 742 20.06 -32.09 8.99
C ASP A 742 19.08 -30.95 8.77
N LEU A 743 17.97 -31.29 8.13
CA LEU A 743 16.77 -30.45 8.08
C LEU A 743 15.76 -31.04 9.05
N THR A 744 15.50 -30.35 10.15
CA THR A 744 14.55 -30.80 11.19
C THR A 744 13.32 -29.89 11.20
N ILE A 745 12.15 -30.52 11.18
CA ILE A 745 10.86 -29.84 11.33
C ILE A 745 10.31 -30.25 12.69
N GLU A 746 10.24 -29.30 13.60
CA GLU A 746 9.63 -29.47 14.92
C GLU A 746 8.19 -28.95 14.89
N ILE A 747 7.26 -29.76 15.40
CA ILE A 747 5.81 -29.48 15.35
C ILE A 747 5.24 -29.63 16.77
N ASP A 748 4.75 -28.52 17.32
CA ASP A 748 4.02 -28.49 18.60
C ASP A 748 2.53 -28.22 18.35
N SER A 749 1.89 -29.17 17.64
CA SER A 749 0.48 -29.10 17.28
C SER A 749 -0.09 -30.49 17.02
N ASP A 750 -1.34 -30.69 17.37
CA ASP A 750 -2.06 -31.96 17.14
C ASP A 750 -2.73 -32.03 15.75
N ASN A 751 -2.55 -31.03 14.92
CA ASN A 751 -3.06 -31.04 13.54
C ASN A 751 -2.26 -32.02 12.66
N GLU A 752 -2.89 -32.43 11.57
CA GLU A 752 -2.22 -33.17 10.50
C GLU A 752 -1.50 -32.23 9.54
N TYR A 753 -0.27 -32.58 9.17
CA TYR A 753 0.56 -31.80 8.26
C TYR A 753 0.98 -32.60 7.03
N ASN A 754 0.53 -32.16 5.86
CA ASN A 754 0.95 -32.73 4.59
C ASN A 754 2.23 -32.03 4.10
N LEU A 755 3.33 -32.77 4.02
CA LEU A 755 4.64 -32.32 3.58
C LEU A 755 4.96 -32.75 2.15
N SER A 756 3.97 -33.14 1.36
CA SER A 756 4.16 -33.61 -0.03
C SER A 756 4.83 -32.60 -0.97
N GLY A 757 4.86 -31.32 -0.57
CA GLY A 757 5.59 -30.28 -1.29
C GLY A 757 7.06 -30.12 -0.87
N LEU A 758 7.51 -30.75 0.21
CA LEU A 758 8.90 -30.70 0.62
C LEU A 758 9.74 -31.59 -0.30
N ARG A 759 10.71 -31.00 -0.99
CA ARG A 759 11.60 -31.72 -1.92
C ARG A 759 13.03 -31.26 -1.78
N LEU A 760 13.93 -32.23 -1.63
CA LEU A 760 15.37 -32.03 -1.70
C LEU A 760 15.81 -32.10 -3.16
N ALA A 761 16.75 -31.28 -3.56
CA ALA A 761 17.32 -31.31 -4.89
C ALA A 761 18.81 -30.98 -4.88
N ARG A 762 19.54 -31.54 -5.84
CA ARG A 762 20.95 -31.21 -6.15
C ARG A 762 21.00 -30.48 -7.48
N SER A 763 21.73 -29.35 -7.54
CA SER A 763 21.95 -28.65 -8.79
C SER A 763 23.03 -29.31 -9.66
N ASN A 764 22.95 -29.08 -10.97
CA ASN A 764 24.00 -29.39 -11.95
C ASN A 764 24.56 -28.06 -12.45
N ALA A 765 25.59 -27.55 -11.74
CA ALA A 765 26.18 -26.26 -12.05
C ALA A 765 26.86 -26.25 -13.44
N ALA A 766 27.46 -27.34 -13.86
CA ALA A 766 28.10 -27.44 -15.17
C ALA A 766 27.08 -27.26 -16.31
N LEU A 767 25.93 -27.93 -16.22
CA LEU A 767 24.83 -27.79 -17.19
C LEU A 767 24.32 -26.34 -17.25
N ALA A 768 24.02 -25.73 -16.10
CA ALA A 768 23.53 -24.35 -16.04
C ALA A 768 24.55 -23.37 -16.64
N ASN A 769 25.82 -23.48 -16.26
CA ASN A 769 26.89 -22.60 -16.75
C ASN A 769 27.09 -22.72 -18.27
N ARG A 770 27.05 -23.94 -18.81
CA ARG A 770 27.11 -24.16 -20.27
C ARG A 770 26.01 -23.43 -21.00
N ILE A 771 24.76 -23.63 -20.57
CA ILE A 771 23.59 -22.99 -21.20
C ILE A 771 23.63 -21.46 -21.06
N ILE A 772 24.02 -20.96 -19.89
CA ILE A 772 24.15 -19.50 -19.67
C ILE A 772 25.22 -18.93 -20.64
N GLN A 773 26.37 -19.58 -20.80
CA GLN A 773 27.43 -19.13 -21.72
C GLN A 773 26.97 -19.15 -23.18
N GLU A 774 26.27 -20.21 -23.61
CA GLU A 774 25.67 -20.30 -24.95
C GLU A 774 24.70 -19.14 -25.20
N ARG A 775 23.84 -18.80 -24.24
CA ARG A 775 22.89 -17.69 -24.36
C ARG A 775 23.54 -16.32 -24.26
N GLN A 776 24.67 -16.18 -23.52
CA GLN A 776 25.45 -14.93 -23.48
C GLN A 776 26.01 -14.56 -24.86
N LEU A 777 26.43 -15.57 -25.66
CA LEU A 777 26.92 -15.36 -27.03
C LEU A 777 25.83 -14.81 -27.97
N GLN A 778 24.57 -15.09 -27.68
CA GLN A 778 23.40 -14.60 -28.42
C GLN A 778 22.77 -13.37 -27.71
N GLY A 779 23.52 -12.71 -26.83
CA GLY A 779 23.03 -11.61 -26.00
C GLY A 779 23.15 -10.23 -26.65
N ILE A 780 22.25 -9.33 -26.31
CA ILE A 780 22.32 -7.92 -26.71
C ILE A 780 23.57 -7.26 -26.09
N LYS A 781 24.32 -6.51 -26.90
CA LYS A 781 25.33 -5.56 -26.46
C LYS A 781 24.70 -4.18 -26.40
N LEU A 782 24.45 -3.71 -25.18
CA LEU A 782 23.82 -2.41 -24.96
C LEU A 782 24.77 -1.28 -25.35
N THR A 783 24.21 -0.26 -26.01
CA THR A 783 24.87 1.03 -26.22
C THR A 783 24.30 2.09 -25.29
N HIS A 784 23.05 1.94 -24.92
CA HIS A 784 22.36 2.82 -23.97
C HIS A 784 21.12 2.14 -23.39
N TRP A 785 20.84 2.36 -22.10
CA TRP A 785 19.57 2.07 -21.50
C TRP A 785 19.15 3.17 -20.53
N ASP A 786 17.84 3.33 -20.38
CA ASP A 786 17.15 4.04 -19.32
C ASP A 786 15.93 3.24 -18.84
N ASN A 787 15.19 3.73 -17.87
CA ASN A 787 14.06 3.00 -17.31
C ASN A 787 12.94 2.66 -18.33
N ARG A 788 12.88 3.32 -19.48
CA ARG A 788 11.85 3.10 -20.52
C ARG A 788 12.40 2.75 -21.90
N SER A 789 13.72 2.67 -22.07
CA SER A 789 14.31 2.36 -23.37
C SER A 789 15.61 1.57 -23.27
N PHE A 790 15.83 0.72 -24.27
CA PHE A 790 17.08 0.00 -24.48
C PHE A 790 17.48 0.12 -25.95
N LYS A 791 18.76 0.38 -26.19
CA LYS A 791 19.36 0.36 -27.51
C LYS A 791 20.62 -0.48 -27.49
N GLY A 792 20.85 -1.24 -28.55
CA GLY A 792 22.03 -2.08 -28.67
C GLY A 792 22.09 -2.84 -29.98
N THR A 793 23.07 -3.72 -30.07
CA THR A 793 23.24 -4.63 -31.21
C THR A 793 23.26 -6.06 -30.72
N VAL A 794 22.90 -6.99 -31.56
CA VAL A 794 23.01 -8.43 -31.33
C VAL A 794 23.44 -9.11 -32.61
N ASN A 795 24.24 -10.17 -32.48
CA ASN A 795 24.57 -11.06 -33.58
C ASN A 795 24.06 -12.47 -33.24
N ILE A 796 23.02 -12.92 -33.93
CA ILE A 796 22.41 -14.23 -33.76
C ILE A 796 23.15 -15.23 -34.66
N THR A 797 23.90 -16.14 -34.04
CA THR A 797 24.76 -17.12 -34.73
C THR A 797 24.27 -18.54 -34.64
N ASP A 798 23.16 -18.79 -33.92
CA ASP A 798 22.48 -20.07 -33.75
C ASP A 798 21.05 -20.05 -34.39
N ASP A 799 20.27 -21.05 -34.08
CA ASP A 799 18.89 -21.22 -34.55
C ASP A 799 17.84 -20.45 -33.75
N SER A 800 18.27 -19.46 -32.97
CA SER A 800 17.35 -18.63 -32.18
C SER A 800 16.37 -17.86 -33.06
N THR A 801 15.09 -17.99 -32.78
CA THR A 801 13.99 -17.33 -33.49
C THR A 801 13.32 -16.24 -32.68
N TRP A 802 13.68 -16.13 -31.40
CA TRP A 802 13.21 -15.14 -30.45
C TRP A 802 14.35 -14.54 -29.64
N MET A 803 14.18 -13.29 -29.30
CA MET A 803 14.94 -12.66 -28.18
C MET A 803 14.06 -12.67 -26.95
N MET A 804 14.50 -13.37 -25.90
CA MET A 804 13.87 -13.37 -24.61
C MET A 804 14.48 -12.28 -23.73
N THR A 805 13.65 -11.63 -22.91
CA THR A 805 14.14 -10.59 -22.00
C THR A 805 13.80 -10.92 -20.55
N SER A 806 14.52 -10.31 -19.59
CA SER A 806 14.12 -10.30 -18.18
C SER A 806 13.23 -9.09 -17.83
N ILE A 807 12.50 -8.54 -18.80
CA ILE A 807 11.57 -7.41 -18.66
C ILE A 807 10.15 -7.97 -18.57
N PRO A 808 9.32 -7.58 -17.59
CA PRO A 808 7.90 -7.93 -17.57
C PRO A 808 7.16 -7.44 -18.82
N TYR A 809 6.33 -8.31 -19.38
CA TYR A 809 5.51 -7.95 -20.53
C TYR A 809 4.38 -7.00 -20.12
N GLU A 810 4.35 -5.84 -20.76
CA GLU A 810 3.24 -4.91 -20.72
C GLU A 810 2.90 -4.44 -22.14
N LYS A 811 1.61 -4.16 -22.39
CA LYS A 811 1.14 -3.68 -23.71
C LYS A 811 1.77 -2.37 -24.19
N GLY A 812 2.48 -1.68 -23.29
CA GLY A 812 3.19 -0.43 -23.59
C GLY A 812 4.54 -0.61 -24.27
N TRP A 813 5.11 -1.81 -24.29
CA TRP A 813 6.38 -2.10 -24.94
C TRP A 813 6.25 -2.14 -26.46
N THR A 814 7.16 -1.45 -27.14
CA THR A 814 7.34 -1.51 -28.59
C THR A 814 8.79 -1.88 -28.87
N VAL A 815 8.99 -2.90 -29.71
CA VAL A 815 10.32 -3.37 -30.10
C VAL A 815 10.52 -3.16 -31.59
N LYS A 816 11.68 -2.61 -31.94
CA LYS A 816 12.13 -2.47 -33.33
C LYS A 816 13.43 -3.24 -33.53
N VAL A 817 13.47 -4.02 -34.60
CA VAL A 817 14.67 -4.67 -35.12
C VAL A 817 14.97 -4.01 -36.46
N ASP A 818 16.18 -3.47 -36.62
CA ASP A 818 16.60 -2.73 -37.82
C ASP A 818 15.61 -1.64 -38.25
N GLY A 819 15.08 -0.92 -37.23
CA GLY A 819 14.11 0.17 -37.41
C GLY A 819 12.68 -0.27 -37.68
N LYS A 820 12.38 -1.58 -37.85
CA LYS A 820 11.05 -2.11 -38.11
C LYS A 820 10.44 -2.68 -36.83
N VAL A 821 9.16 -2.38 -36.58
CA VAL A 821 8.41 -2.96 -35.45
C VAL A 821 8.24 -4.46 -35.68
N VAL A 822 8.58 -5.26 -34.69
CA VAL A 822 8.49 -6.73 -34.75
C VAL A 822 7.41 -7.26 -33.80
N GLU A 823 7.00 -8.51 -34.03
CA GLU A 823 6.07 -9.24 -33.18
C GLU A 823 6.66 -9.44 -31.78
N THR A 824 5.86 -9.20 -30.76
CA THR A 824 6.19 -9.44 -29.35
C THR A 824 5.29 -10.53 -28.76
N ALA A 825 5.84 -11.30 -27.82
CA ALA A 825 5.12 -12.34 -27.10
C ALA A 825 5.27 -12.19 -25.60
N LYS A 826 4.28 -12.70 -24.86
CA LYS A 826 4.33 -12.84 -23.40
C LYS A 826 4.78 -14.26 -23.06
N VAL A 827 6.02 -14.41 -22.66
CA VAL A 827 6.65 -15.69 -22.32
C VAL A 827 6.43 -16.01 -20.86
N TRP A 828 6.13 -17.28 -20.54
CA TRP A 828 5.86 -17.80 -19.19
C TRP A 828 4.79 -17.00 -18.44
N ASP A 829 3.83 -16.48 -19.18
CA ASP A 829 2.78 -15.57 -18.69
C ASP A 829 3.31 -14.28 -18.01
N SER A 830 4.58 -13.93 -18.17
CA SER A 830 5.20 -12.81 -17.48
C SER A 830 6.16 -11.97 -18.31
N LEU A 831 7.12 -12.56 -19.00
CA LEU A 831 8.24 -11.83 -19.59
C LEU A 831 8.01 -11.45 -21.04
N LEU A 832 8.67 -10.38 -21.51
CA LEU A 832 8.66 -9.91 -22.88
C LEU A 832 9.64 -10.73 -23.74
N ALA A 833 9.18 -11.22 -24.88
CA ALA A 833 10.03 -11.69 -25.95
C ALA A 833 9.63 -11.05 -27.28
N TYR A 834 10.52 -11.08 -28.27
CA TYR A 834 10.27 -10.57 -29.62
C TYR A 834 10.98 -11.39 -30.68
N LYS A 835 10.41 -11.40 -31.89
CA LYS A 835 10.95 -12.16 -33.04
C LYS A 835 12.29 -11.59 -33.49
N ILE A 836 13.19 -12.49 -33.87
CA ILE A 836 14.52 -12.18 -34.42
C ILE A 836 14.84 -13.18 -35.53
N THR A 837 15.76 -12.84 -36.41
CA THR A 837 16.35 -13.73 -37.43
C THR A 837 17.84 -13.92 -37.17
N PRO A 838 18.51 -14.95 -37.75
CA PRO A 838 19.94 -15.02 -37.71
C PRO A 838 20.63 -13.84 -38.38
N GLY A 839 21.80 -13.42 -37.83
CA GLY A 839 22.58 -12.29 -38.34
C GLY A 839 22.78 -11.16 -37.32
N GLU A 840 23.38 -10.07 -37.81
CA GLU A 840 23.58 -8.85 -37.02
C GLU A 840 22.37 -7.94 -37.12
N HIS A 841 21.92 -7.47 -35.97
CA HIS A 841 20.74 -6.61 -35.86
C HIS A 841 20.97 -5.44 -34.90
N THR A 842 20.31 -4.31 -35.19
CA THR A 842 20.14 -3.19 -34.27
C THR A 842 18.80 -3.32 -33.55
N ILE A 843 18.81 -3.18 -32.23
CA ILE A 843 17.62 -3.36 -31.39
C ILE A 843 17.29 -2.02 -30.71
N GLU A 844 16.01 -1.65 -30.79
CA GLU A 844 15.43 -0.55 -30.00
C GLU A 844 14.17 -1.05 -29.29
N ILE A 845 14.16 -0.98 -27.97
CA ILE A 845 13.01 -1.31 -27.12
C ILE A 845 12.56 -0.02 -26.45
N SER A 846 11.28 0.32 -26.50
CA SER A 846 10.75 1.54 -25.88
C SER A 846 9.39 1.32 -25.25
N TYR A 847 9.14 2.02 -24.12
CA TYR A 847 7.91 1.90 -23.35
C TYR A 847 7.10 3.19 -23.34
N LEU A 848 5.81 3.06 -23.62
CA LEU A 848 4.80 4.08 -23.40
C LEU A 848 3.53 3.40 -22.86
N PRO A 849 3.00 3.82 -21.68
CA PRO A 849 1.85 3.15 -21.08
C PRO A 849 0.64 3.05 -22.01
N ALA A 850 0.02 1.86 -22.05
CA ALA A 850 -1.18 1.65 -22.83
C ALA A 850 -2.29 2.63 -22.42
N GLY A 851 -2.93 3.25 -23.43
CA GLY A 851 -3.97 4.26 -23.21
C GLY A 851 -3.45 5.68 -22.95
N PHE A 852 -2.13 5.90 -22.80
CA PHE A 852 -1.58 7.24 -22.54
C PHE A 852 -1.88 8.21 -23.68
N VAL A 853 -1.63 7.83 -24.93
CA VAL A 853 -1.88 8.70 -26.10
C VAL A 853 -3.37 9.06 -26.20
N ALA A 854 -4.26 8.07 -26.11
CA ALA A 854 -5.70 8.31 -26.12
C ALA A 854 -6.15 9.21 -24.96
N GLY A 855 -5.67 8.91 -23.74
CA GLY A 855 -5.96 9.73 -22.56
C GLY A 855 -5.44 11.16 -22.69
N PHE A 856 -4.26 11.35 -23.28
CA PHE A 856 -3.67 12.67 -23.52
C PHE A 856 -4.50 13.49 -24.51
N LEU A 857 -4.92 12.89 -25.61
CA LEU A 857 -5.82 13.54 -26.58
C LEU A 857 -7.16 13.93 -25.95
N ILE A 858 -7.77 13.02 -25.16
CA ILE A 858 -9.00 13.32 -24.41
C ILE A 858 -8.77 14.48 -23.42
N SER A 859 -7.63 14.51 -22.73
CA SER A 859 -7.29 15.60 -21.80
C SER A 859 -7.16 16.94 -22.51
N ILE A 860 -6.49 16.99 -23.66
CA ILE A 860 -6.37 18.22 -24.47
C ILE A 860 -7.75 18.69 -24.91
N LEU A 861 -8.56 17.82 -25.50
CA LEU A 861 -9.89 18.18 -25.96
C LEU A 861 -10.78 18.67 -24.82
N SER A 862 -10.78 17.98 -23.68
CA SER A 862 -11.58 18.34 -22.51
C SER A 862 -11.12 19.65 -21.88
N THR A 863 -9.81 19.89 -21.79
CA THR A 863 -9.24 21.13 -21.26
C THR A 863 -9.54 22.30 -22.21
N SER A 864 -9.44 22.09 -23.52
CA SER A 864 -9.77 23.10 -24.53
C SER A 864 -11.26 23.45 -24.49
N LEU A 865 -12.13 22.42 -24.38
CA LEU A 865 -13.57 22.63 -24.23
C LEU A 865 -13.90 23.41 -22.94
N TYR A 866 -13.27 23.05 -21.83
CA TYR A 866 -13.42 23.74 -20.55
C TYR A 866 -12.98 25.21 -20.65
N GLY A 867 -11.81 25.48 -21.23
CA GLY A 867 -11.31 26.83 -21.44
C GLY A 867 -12.22 27.63 -22.38
N PHE A 868 -12.68 27.02 -23.49
CA PHE A 868 -13.62 27.65 -24.43
C PHE A 868 -14.96 27.99 -23.80
N ALA A 869 -15.52 27.04 -22.98
CA ALA A 869 -16.76 27.27 -22.27
C ALA A 869 -16.65 28.42 -21.24
N ILE A 870 -15.49 28.59 -20.60
CA ILE A 870 -15.19 29.72 -19.72
C ILE A 870 -15.12 31.02 -20.56
N TYR A 871 -14.39 31.01 -21.67
CA TYR A 871 -14.23 32.17 -22.56
C TYR A 871 -15.58 32.65 -23.10
N LYS A 872 -16.41 31.74 -23.58
CA LYS A 872 -17.77 32.04 -24.09
C LYS A 872 -18.80 32.31 -22.97
N LYS A 873 -18.42 32.24 -21.70
CA LYS A 873 -19.32 32.42 -20.54
C LYS A 873 -20.49 31.42 -20.52
N TRP A 874 -20.32 30.23 -21.11
CA TRP A 874 -21.35 29.17 -21.07
C TRP A 874 -21.43 28.53 -19.68
N ILE A 875 -20.32 28.56 -18.94
CA ILE A 875 -20.19 28.00 -17.59
C ILE A 875 -19.61 29.04 -16.62
#